data_144a6afa93ac9e6fef850a0fa16c3040
#
_entry.id   144a6afa93ac9e6fef850a0fa16c3040
#
_cell.length_a   1.000
_cell.length_b   1.000
_cell.length_c   1.000
_cell.angle_alpha   90.00
_cell.angle_beta   90.00
_cell.angle_gamma   90.00
#
_symmetry.space_group_name_H-M   'P 1'
#
loop_
_entity.id
_entity.type
_entity.pdbx_description
1 polymer ?
#
loop_
_entity_poly.entity_id
_entity_poly.type
_entity_poly.pdbx_seq_one_letter_code
_entity_poly.pdbx_strand_id
1 'polypeptide(L)'
;MSKIIGIDLGTTNSCVSVMEGSEPVVIPNAEGKRTTPSIVAFVEGGEIKVGDSAKRQAVTNPKKTIYSIKRFMGTKFNNDADEIGRVPYSVVKGNNDTPAVDIDGRNYTPQEISAMILQKMKKTAEDYLGQEVSRAVITVPAYFNDAQRQATKEAGEIAGLKVERIINEPTAAALAYGLDKANSDKKIVVYDLGGGTFDVSILELGDGVFEVLSTNGDTHLGGDDFDEAIINWLASEFQAKEGVDLKKDAMALQRLREAAEKAKIELSSSAQTEINLPYVTANETGPKHLVETLTRSKFDQLTEDLVRRSMEPCKKALSDAGLSINDIDEVILVGGSTRMPKIQEEVEKFFGKKPSKGVNPDEVVAIGAAIQGGVLTGDVKDVLLLDVTPLSLGIETLGGVFTKLIEANTTIPTKKSEVFSTAVDNQPAVTLRIGQGERPLFNDNKEIGRFDLVDIPPAQRGVPQIEVTFDIDANGILSVSAKDKGTGKEQSIKIEASSGLSDADIERMKKEAQENAAKDEEAKQKIEKVNAADALIFQTEKQLTEYGDKIPADKKQPIEEALAEVKSAHAAQDVAAIDTSMEKLNTAWNAASQEIYAAMNEGQEGGAQAQPGADQGQAKNDGVEDVDFEEVK
;
A
#
# COMPACT_ATOMS: atom_id res chain seq x y z
N MET A 1 -4.96 -24.91 8.42
CA MET A 1 -5.00 -24.15 7.14
C MET A 1 -4.18 -22.89 7.35
N SER A 2 -3.42 -22.45 6.33
CA SER A 2 -2.70 -21.17 6.45
C SER A 2 -3.70 -20.02 6.60
N LYS A 3 -3.41 -19.07 7.48
CA LYS A 3 -4.22 -17.85 7.67
C LYS A 3 -4.30 -17.05 6.37
N ILE A 4 -5.43 -16.39 6.12
CA ILE A 4 -5.57 -15.40 5.06
C ILE A 4 -5.37 -14.03 5.71
N ILE A 5 -4.45 -13.23 5.17
CA ILE A 5 -4.26 -11.85 5.61
C ILE A 5 -5.07 -10.90 4.73
N GLY A 6 -5.55 -9.80 5.31
CA GLY A 6 -6.14 -8.69 4.60
C GLY A 6 -5.11 -7.59 4.38
N ILE A 7 -4.92 -7.15 3.15
CA ILE A 7 -3.98 -6.09 2.81
C ILE A 7 -4.71 -4.94 2.13
N ASP A 8 -4.60 -3.77 2.74
CA ASP A 8 -4.87 -2.51 2.06
C ASP A 8 -3.59 -2.05 1.36
N LEU A 9 -3.56 -2.16 0.02
CA LEU A 9 -2.46 -1.67 -0.81
C LEU A 9 -2.73 -0.22 -1.22
N GLY A 10 -2.50 0.72 -0.32
CA GLY A 10 -2.75 2.14 -0.57
C GLY A 10 -1.69 2.83 -1.43
N THR A 11 -2.05 3.94 -2.08
CA THR A 11 -1.13 4.75 -2.89
C THR A 11 0.02 5.31 -2.07
N THR A 12 -0.27 5.80 -0.85
CA THR A 12 0.70 6.45 0.03
C THR A 12 1.14 5.56 1.17
N ASN A 13 0.20 4.83 1.79
CA ASN A 13 0.45 3.92 2.90
C ASN A 13 -0.31 2.61 2.68
N SER A 14 0.29 1.51 3.09
CA SER A 14 -0.34 0.19 3.11
C SER A 14 -0.53 -0.30 4.54
N CYS A 15 -1.55 -1.14 4.75
CA CYS A 15 -1.90 -1.69 6.05
C CYS A 15 -2.18 -3.20 5.92
N VAL A 16 -1.83 -3.98 6.93
CA VAL A 16 -2.08 -5.42 6.96
C VAL A 16 -2.82 -5.81 8.24
N SER A 17 -3.80 -6.68 8.08
CA SER A 17 -4.66 -7.18 9.17
C SER A 17 -4.88 -8.69 9.04
N VAL A 18 -5.25 -9.34 10.14
CA VAL A 18 -5.55 -10.78 10.19
C VAL A 18 -6.70 -11.05 11.15
N MET A 19 -7.44 -12.14 10.92
CA MET A 19 -8.43 -12.61 11.90
C MET A 19 -7.74 -13.39 13.04
N GLU A 20 -7.94 -12.95 14.27
CA GLU A 20 -7.59 -13.69 15.49
C GLU A 20 -8.88 -14.16 16.19
N GLY A 21 -9.22 -15.43 15.98
CA GLY A 21 -10.55 -15.91 16.36
C GLY A 21 -11.64 -15.20 15.55
N SER A 22 -12.56 -14.54 16.22
CA SER A 22 -13.66 -13.77 15.61
C SER A 22 -13.35 -12.28 15.39
N GLU A 23 -12.19 -11.80 15.85
CA GLU A 23 -11.85 -10.38 15.79
C GLU A 23 -10.74 -10.09 14.77
N PRO A 24 -10.85 -9.03 13.97
CA PRO A 24 -9.79 -8.59 13.08
C PRO A 24 -8.75 -7.75 13.85
N VAL A 25 -7.48 -8.04 13.63
CA VAL A 25 -6.36 -7.35 14.28
C VAL A 25 -5.46 -6.72 13.21
N VAL A 26 -5.19 -5.42 13.33
CA VAL A 26 -4.20 -4.73 12.50
C VAL A 26 -2.81 -5.03 13.03
N ILE A 27 -1.93 -5.52 12.16
CA ILE A 27 -0.58 -5.94 12.51
C ILE A 27 0.36 -4.74 12.44
N PRO A 28 1.05 -4.39 13.56
CA PRO A 28 2.07 -3.35 13.52
C PRO A 28 3.31 -3.82 12.74
N ASN A 29 3.94 -2.90 12.02
CA ASN A 29 5.20 -3.18 11.33
C ASN A 29 6.40 -3.21 12.31
N ALA A 30 7.60 -3.51 11.80
CA ALA A 30 8.82 -3.60 12.61
C ALA A 30 9.18 -2.27 13.30
N GLU A 31 8.68 -1.13 12.81
CA GLU A 31 8.84 0.19 13.39
C GLU A 31 7.73 0.53 14.42
N GLY A 32 6.86 -0.43 14.75
CA GLY A 32 5.73 -0.29 15.69
C GLY A 32 4.56 0.52 15.15
N LYS A 33 4.53 0.85 13.85
CA LYS A 33 3.44 1.59 13.22
C LYS A 33 2.41 0.63 12.62
N ARG A 34 1.15 1.04 12.61
CA ARG A 34 0.04 0.26 12.06
C ARG A 34 -0.12 0.40 10.54
N THR A 35 0.54 1.39 9.95
CA THR A 35 0.64 1.58 8.50
C THR A 35 2.10 1.63 8.07
N THR A 36 2.37 1.22 6.84
CA THR A 36 3.71 1.22 6.23
C THR A 36 3.67 2.10 4.98
N PRO A 37 4.57 3.07 4.81
CA PRO A 37 4.64 3.86 3.58
C PRO A 37 4.79 2.97 2.34
N SER A 38 3.99 3.22 1.31
CA SER A 38 4.05 2.53 0.02
C SER A 38 5.21 3.08 -0.83
N ILE A 39 6.42 2.98 -0.29
CA ILE A 39 7.66 3.54 -0.86
C ILE A 39 8.70 2.45 -0.97
N VAL A 40 9.35 2.38 -2.14
CA VAL A 40 10.45 1.45 -2.44
C VAL A 40 11.67 2.25 -2.86
N ALA A 41 12.83 1.93 -2.31
CA ALA A 41 14.08 2.61 -2.66
C ALA A 41 15.17 1.60 -3.02
N PHE A 42 15.85 1.87 -4.12
CA PHE A 42 17.00 1.12 -4.59
C PHE A 42 18.28 1.84 -4.16
N VAL A 43 19.08 1.17 -3.36
CA VAL A 43 20.32 1.76 -2.81
C VAL A 43 21.56 1.17 -3.45
N GLU A 44 22.70 1.80 -3.22
CA GLU A 44 23.99 1.29 -3.67
C GLU A 44 24.25 -0.11 -3.08
N GLY A 45 24.81 -1.00 -3.89
CA GLY A 45 25.03 -2.39 -3.51
C GLY A 45 23.87 -3.33 -3.83
N GLY A 46 22.77 -2.82 -4.43
CA GLY A 46 21.63 -3.64 -4.89
C GLY A 46 20.61 -3.98 -3.80
N GLU A 47 20.75 -3.41 -2.60
CA GLU A 47 19.75 -3.53 -1.53
C GLU A 47 18.47 -2.78 -1.90
N ILE A 48 17.32 -3.36 -1.59
CA ILE A 48 15.99 -2.72 -1.77
C ILE A 48 15.42 -2.43 -0.39
N LYS A 49 15.06 -1.17 -0.14
CA LYS A 49 14.38 -0.72 1.08
C LYS A 49 12.91 -0.47 0.80
N VAL A 50 12.05 -0.83 1.75
CA VAL A 50 10.60 -0.64 1.64
C VAL A 50 10.06 -0.01 2.91
N GLY A 51 9.09 0.89 2.77
CA GLY A 51 8.42 1.54 3.89
C GLY A 51 9.21 2.71 4.48
N ASP A 52 9.26 2.83 5.80
CA ASP A 52 9.90 3.94 6.50
C ASP A 52 11.40 4.06 6.20
N SER A 53 12.09 2.94 6.02
CA SER A 53 13.51 2.93 5.65
C SER A 53 13.76 3.52 4.25
N ALA A 54 12.84 3.28 3.30
CA ALA A 54 12.85 3.90 1.99
C ALA A 54 12.49 5.40 2.07
N LYS A 55 11.47 5.77 2.84
CA LYS A 55 11.04 7.17 3.02
C LYS A 55 12.17 8.04 3.57
N ARG A 56 12.93 7.55 4.55
CA ARG A 56 14.03 8.32 5.19
C ARG A 56 15.13 8.76 4.23
N GLN A 57 15.35 8.07 3.13
CA GLN A 57 16.39 8.42 2.16
C GLN A 57 15.87 9.13 0.90
N ALA A 58 14.57 9.39 0.80
CA ALA A 58 13.95 9.96 -0.38
C ALA A 58 14.60 11.29 -0.81
N VAL A 59 14.98 12.14 0.14
CA VAL A 59 15.66 13.43 -0.15
C VAL A 59 17.05 13.22 -0.75
N THR A 60 17.82 12.25 -0.24
CA THR A 60 19.21 12.01 -0.69
C THR A 60 19.29 11.12 -1.92
N ASN A 61 18.23 10.34 -2.19
CA ASN A 61 18.15 9.40 -3.30
C ASN A 61 16.81 9.50 -4.05
N PRO A 62 16.38 10.71 -4.50
CA PRO A 62 15.04 10.91 -5.06
C PRO A 62 14.80 10.16 -6.37
N LYS A 63 15.83 9.97 -7.20
CA LYS A 63 15.70 9.30 -8.49
C LYS A 63 15.52 7.80 -8.42
N LYS A 64 15.89 7.18 -7.29
CA LYS A 64 15.78 5.74 -7.04
C LYS A 64 14.85 5.42 -5.87
N THR A 65 14.06 6.39 -5.41
CA THR A 65 13.03 6.22 -4.39
C THR A 65 11.67 6.38 -5.03
N ILE A 66 10.92 5.28 -5.11
CA ILE A 66 9.67 5.16 -5.86
C ILE A 66 8.51 5.25 -4.88
N TYR A 67 7.58 6.15 -5.13
CA TYR A 67 6.33 6.33 -4.38
C TYR A 67 5.16 6.57 -5.35
N SER A 68 3.93 6.52 -4.86
CA SER A 68 2.68 6.69 -5.63
C SER A 68 2.60 5.79 -6.88
N ILE A 69 3.29 4.65 -6.88
CA ILE A 69 3.37 3.71 -8.01
C ILE A 69 1.99 3.16 -8.41
N LYS A 70 1.03 3.11 -7.46
CA LYS A 70 -0.34 2.66 -7.70
C LYS A 70 -1.05 3.50 -8.77
N ARG A 71 -0.66 4.77 -8.96
CA ARG A 71 -1.21 5.65 -10.02
C ARG A 71 -0.86 5.19 -11.45
N PHE A 72 0.22 4.40 -11.60
CA PHE A 72 0.65 3.82 -12.87
C PHE A 72 0.14 2.40 -13.09
N MET A 73 -0.55 1.81 -12.12
CA MET A 73 -1.02 0.44 -12.16
C MET A 73 -2.08 0.24 -13.24
N GLY A 74 -1.83 -0.65 -14.21
CA GLY A 74 -2.78 -0.99 -15.28
C GLY A 74 -3.10 0.15 -16.26
N THR A 75 -2.25 1.17 -16.34
CA THR A 75 -2.42 2.33 -17.23
C THR A 75 -1.58 2.20 -18.52
N LYS A 76 -1.72 3.17 -19.42
CA LYS A 76 -0.91 3.30 -20.63
C LYS A 76 0.00 4.50 -20.51
N PHE A 77 1.28 4.34 -20.87
CA PHE A 77 2.32 5.38 -20.76
C PHE A 77 1.91 6.74 -21.37
N ASN A 78 1.26 6.73 -22.52
CA ASN A 78 0.85 7.98 -23.17
C ASN A 78 -0.30 8.71 -22.44
N ASN A 79 -1.02 8.05 -21.56
CA ASN A 79 -2.13 8.63 -20.81
C ASN A 79 -1.67 9.25 -19.48
N ASP A 80 -0.43 8.98 -19.05
CA ASP A 80 0.09 9.33 -17.75
C ASP A 80 1.07 10.52 -17.76
N ALA A 81 1.08 11.31 -18.83
CA ALA A 81 2.05 12.40 -19.02
C ALA A 81 2.11 13.38 -17.83
N ASP A 82 0.96 13.71 -17.25
CA ASP A 82 0.86 14.60 -16.09
C ASP A 82 1.45 13.95 -14.83
N GLU A 83 1.14 12.67 -14.58
CA GLU A 83 1.68 11.92 -13.44
C GLU A 83 3.19 11.70 -13.58
N ILE A 84 3.69 11.41 -14.79
CA ILE A 84 5.12 11.27 -15.08
C ILE A 84 5.86 12.57 -14.76
N GLY A 85 5.25 13.71 -15.06
CA GLY A 85 5.84 15.03 -14.78
C GLY A 85 5.95 15.40 -13.29
N ARG A 86 5.25 14.69 -12.42
CA ARG A 86 5.19 14.95 -10.97
C ARG A 86 6.23 14.20 -10.15
N VAL A 87 6.82 13.13 -10.69
CA VAL A 87 7.74 12.27 -9.95
C VAL A 87 9.21 12.55 -10.30
N PRO A 88 10.14 12.44 -9.33
CA PRO A 88 11.57 12.69 -9.60
C PRO A 88 12.31 11.51 -10.21
N TYR A 89 11.71 10.31 -10.18
CA TYR A 89 12.28 9.10 -10.77
C TYR A 89 11.89 8.97 -12.25
N SER A 90 12.70 8.22 -13.01
CA SER A 90 12.50 8.06 -14.45
C SER A 90 11.39 7.06 -14.76
N VAL A 91 10.30 7.54 -15.35
CA VAL A 91 9.24 6.68 -15.91
C VAL A 91 9.42 6.61 -17.41
N VAL A 92 9.53 5.40 -17.94
CA VAL A 92 9.76 5.12 -19.35
C VAL A 92 8.65 4.24 -19.92
N LYS A 93 8.58 4.20 -21.25
CA LYS A 93 7.65 3.30 -21.93
C LYS A 93 8.17 1.86 -21.85
N GLY A 94 7.40 1.01 -21.20
CA GLY A 94 7.64 -0.42 -21.10
C GLY A 94 6.95 -1.24 -22.20
N ASN A 95 6.85 -2.54 -21.97
CA ASN A 95 6.15 -3.46 -22.88
C ASN A 95 4.67 -3.10 -23.01
N ASN A 96 4.07 -3.37 -24.17
CA ASN A 96 2.65 -3.12 -24.46
C ASN A 96 2.18 -1.69 -24.15
N ASP A 97 3.06 -0.70 -24.31
CA ASP A 97 2.80 0.72 -24.04
C ASP A 97 2.45 1.03 -22.57
N THR A 98 2.85 0.19 -21.62
CA THR A 98 2.66 0.43 -20.20
C THR A 98 3.80 1.29 -19.63
N PRO A 99 3.57 2.05 -18.52
CA PRO A 99 4.66 2.72 -17.82
C PRO A 99 5.57 1.71 -17.12
N ALA A 100 6.87 2.03 -17.07
CA ALA A 100 7.86 1.30 -16.29
C ALA A 100 8.84 2.29 -15.64
N VAL A 101 9.40 1.93 -14.51
CA VAL A 101 10.40 2.75 -13.80
C VAL A 101 11.79 2.27 -14.18
N ASP A 102 12.61 3.15 -14.74
CA ASP A 102 14.00 2.85 -15.08
C ASP A 102 14.89 3.06 -13.84
N ILE A 103 15.54 2.00 -13.40
CA ILE A 103 16.55 2.02 -12.34
C ILE A 103 17.83 1.40 -12.89
N ASP A 104 18.84 2.23 -13.12
CA ASP A 104 20.15 1.83 -13.62
C ASP A 104 20.10 0.98 -14.92
N GLY A 105 19.14 1.29 -15.81
CA GLY A 105 18.94 0.58 -17.07
C GLY A 105 18.09 -0.68 -16.99
N ARG A 106 17.56 -1.03 -15.80
CA ARG A 106 16.51 -2.04 -15.62
C ARG A 106 15.16 -1.37 -15.48
N ASN A 107 14.20 -1.80 -16.30
CA ASN A 107 12.82 -1.34 -16.25
C ASN A 107 12.01 -2.23 -15.30
N TYR A 108 11.45 -1.61 -14.26
CA TYR A 108 10.55 -2.25 -13.30
C TYR A 108 9.10 -1.86 -13.63
N THR A 109 8.22 -2.83 -13.71
CA THR A 109 6.80 -2.57 -13.89
C THR A 109 6.16 -2.06 -12.59
N PRO A 110 5.02 -1.34 -12.63
CA PRO A 110 4.28 -0.97 -11.44
C PRO A 110 3.90 -2.19 -10.57
N GLN A 111 3.65 -3.34 -11.20
CA GLN A 111 3.36 -4.60 -10.52
C GLN A 111 4.58 -5.10 -9.71
N GLU A 112 5.80 -5.07 -10.28
CA GLU A 112 7.02 -5.45 -9.56
C GLU A 112 7.28 -4.56 -8.35
N ILE A 113 7.13 -3.24 -8.49
CA ILE A 113 7.30 -2.29 -7.39
C ILE A 113 6.22 -2.51 -6.31
N SER A 114 4.96 -2.70 -6.71
CA SER A 114 3.87 -3.00 -5.78
C SER A 114 4.06 -4.36 -5.09
N ALA A 115 4.62 -5.34 -5.80
CA ALA A 115 4.94 -6.63 -5.22
C ALA A 115 5.97 -6.53 -4.08
N MET A 116 6.96 -5.63 -4.18
CA MET A 116 7.92 -5.38 -3.10
C MET A 116 7.22 -4.83 -1.85
N ILE A 117 6.21 -3.97 -2.02
CA ILE A 117 5.39 -3.48 -0.90
C ILE A 117 4.58 -4.63 -0.30
N LEU A 118 3.94 -5.45 -1.13
CA LEU A 118 3.16 -6.61 -0.69
C LEU A 118 4.04 -7.66 0.01
N GLN A 119 5.28 -7.86 -0.43
CA GLN A 119 6.26 -8.71 0.27
C GLN A 119 6.58 -8.17 1.67
N LYS A 120 6.71 -6.84 1.83
CA LYS A 120 6.89 -6.22 3.16
C LYS A 120 5.66 -6.47 4.04
N MET A 121 4.43 -6.39 3.50
CA MET A 121 3.20 -6.70 4.24
C MET A 121 3.14 -8.18 4.63
N LYS A 122 3.46 -9.07 3.68
CA LYS A 122 3.58 -10.51 3.93
C LYS A 122 4.57 -10.80 5.06
N LYS A 123 5.78 -10.25 4.96
CA LYS A 123 6.84 -10.43 5.98
C LYS A 123 6.40 -9.91 7.35
N THR A 124 5.76 -8.73 7.40
CA THR A 124 5.19 -8.17 8.62
C THR A 124 4.18 -9.12 9.27
N ALA A 125 3.33 -9.75 8.46
CA ALA A 125 2.36 -10.73 8.96
C ALA A 125 3.03 -12.04 9.43
N GLU A 126 4.04 -12.52 8.70
CA GLU A 126 4.82 -13.72 9.07
C GLU A 126 5.57 -13.52 10.38
N ASP A 127 6.21 -12.36 10.54
CA ASP A 127 6.94 -12.01 11.78
C ASP A 127 6.00 -11.96 12.99
N TYR A 128 4.80 -11.41 12.81
CA TYR A 128 3.78 -11.34 13.86
C TYR A 128 3.18 -12.72 14.20
N LEU A 129 2.84 -13.51 13.16
CA LEU A 129 2.16 -14.78 13.32
C LEU A 129 3.11 -15.94 13.67
N GLY A 130 4.42 -15.78 13.48
CA GLY A 130 5.42 -16.82 13.67
C GLY A 130 5.26 -18.00 12.71
N GLN A 131 4.63 -17.81 11.55
CA GLN A 131 4.40 -18.84 10.53
C GLN A 131 4.37 -18.23 9.13
N GLU A 132 4.60 -19.07 8.11
CA GLU A 132 4.52 -18.67 6.72
C GLU A 132 3.08 -18.25 6.33
N VAL A 133 2.98 -17.17 5.54
CA VAL A 133 1.75 -16.64 5.00
C VAL A 133 1.79 -16.72 3.47
N SER A 134 0.88 -17.46 2.87
CA SER A 134 0.82 -17.67 1.42
C SER A 134 -0.49 -17.20 0.76
N ARG A 135 -1.44 -16.67 1.55
CA ARG A 135 -2.78 -16.33 1.08
C ARG A 135 -3.19 -14.93 1.53
N ALA A 136 -3.80 -14.15 0.64
CA ALA A 136 -4.25 -12.80 0.96
C ALA A 136 -5.56 -12.43 0.27
N VAL A 137 -6.31 -11.51 0.91
CA VAL A 137 -7.29 -10.64 0.29
C VAL A 137 -6.63 -9.28 0.11
N ILE A 138 -6.66 -8.72 -1.10
CA ILE A 138 -6.02 -7.42 -1.41
C ILE A 138 -7.10 -6.45 -1.87
N THR A 139 -7.02 -5.20 -1.41
CA THR A 139 -8.00 -4.17 -1.75
C THR A 139 -7.60 -3.35 -2.97
N VAL A 140 -8.61 -2.83 -3.66
CA VAL A 140 -8.46 -1.90 -4.78
C VAL A 140 -9.50 -0.79 -4.67
N PRO A 141 -9.24 0.41 -5.20
CA PRO A 141 -10.27 1.43 -5.36
C PRO A 141 -11.49 0.86 -6.11
N ALA A 142 -12.70 1.26 -5.69
CA ALA A 142 -13.92 0.73 -6.31
C ALA A 142 -14.02 1.10 -7.79
N TYR A 143 -13.49 2.28 -8.17
CA TYR A 143 -13.51 2.79 -9.54
C TYR A 143 -12.34 2.30 -10.42
N PHE A 144 -11.51 1.36 -9.91
CA PHE A 144 -10.51 0.68 -10.72
C PHE A 144 -11.17 -0.14 -11.84
N ASN A 145 -10.65 0.03 -13.05
CA ASN A 145 -11.04 -0.79 -14.19
C ASN A 145 -10.42 -2.20 -14.12
N ASP A 146 -10.85 -3.07 -15.01
CA ASP A 146 -10.40 -4.46 -15.08
C ASP A 146 -8.87 -4.60 -15.17
N ALA A 147 -8.22 -3.77 -16.01
CA ALA A 147 -6.76 -3.77 -16.16
C ALA A 147 -6.02 -3.45 -14.85
N GLN A 148 -6.53 -2.51 -14.05
CA GLN A 148 -5.94 -2.11 -12.78
C GLN A 148 -6.15 -3.18 -11.70
N ARG A 149 -7.32 -3.86 -11.69
CA ARG A 149 -7.62 -5.00 -10.81
C ARG A 149 -6.72 -6.19 -11.09
N GLN A 150 -6.57 -6.54 -12.35
CA GLN A 150 -5.70 -7.63 -12.78
C GLN A 150 -4.23 -7.34 -12.46
N ALA A 151 -3.74 -6.13 -12.73
CA ALA A 151 -2.38 -5.71 -12.38
C ALA A 151 -2.12 -5.79 -10.86
N THR A 152 -3.12 -5.47 -10.03
CA THR A 152 -3.02 -5.61 -8.58
C THR A 152 -2.96 -7.07 -8.15
N LYS A 153 -3.74 -7.95 -8.80
CA LYS A 153 -3.68 -9.40 -8.57
C LYS A 153 -2.31 -9.97 -8.93
N GLU A 154 -1.77 -9.59 -10.10
CA GLU A 154 -0.43 -9.98 -10.56
C GLU A 154 0.66 -9.54 -9.56
N ALA A 155 0.57 -8.30 -9.03
CA ALA A 155 1.49 -7.84 -7.99
C ALA A 155 1.45 -8.74 -6.74
N GLY A 156 0.27 -9.20 -6.33
CA GLY A 156 0.11 -10.16 -5.24
C GLY A 156 0.76 -11.51 -5.55
N GLU A 157 0.59 -12.01 -6.77
CA GLU A 157 1.18 -13.26 -7.22
C GLU A 157 2.73 -13.16 -7.31
N ILE A 158 3.26 -12.07 -7.85
CA ILE A 158 4.72 -11.77 -7.86
C ILE A 158 5.27 -11.70 -6.44
N ALA A 159 4.50 -11.19 -5.48
CA ALA A 159 4.88 -11.16 -4.07
C ALA A 159 4.88 -12.55 -3.40
N GLY A 160 4.49 -13.61 -4.12
CA GLY A 160 4.38 -14.97 -3.59
C GLY A 160 3.14 -15.18 -2.72
N LEU A 161 2.07 -14.43 -2.99
CA LEU A 161 0.77 -14.57 -2.35
C LEU A 161 -0.24 -15.18 -3.33
N LYS A 162 -1.00 -16.16 -2.88
CA LYS A 162 -2.22 -16.55 -3.55
C LYS A 162 -3.29 -15.51 -3.22
N VAL A 163 -3.67 -14.72 -4.21
CA VAL A 163 -4.74 -13.72 -4.06
C VAL A 163 -6.08 -14.45 -4.11
N GLU A 164 -6.68 -14.64 -2.94
CA GLU A 164 -7.96 -15.36 -2.82
C GLU A 164 -9.13 -14.48 -3.26
N ARG A 165 -9.01 -13.17 -3.06
CA ARG A 165 -10.00 -12.18 -3.51
C ARG A 165 -9.36 -10.81 -3.68
N ILE A 166 -9.81 -10.09 -4.72
CA ILE A 166 -9.69 -8.64 -4.84
C ILE A 166 -11.02 -8.06 -4.34
N ILE A 167 -10.98 -7.11 -3.42
CA ILE A 167 -12.16 -6.46 -2.83
C ILE A 167 -12.05 -4.94 -2.95
N ASN A 168 -13.16 -4.25 -3.18
CA ASN A 168 -13.19 -2.80 -3.24
C ASN A 168 -12.94 -2.17 -1.85
N GLU A 169 -12.13 -1.11 -1.79
CA GLU A 169 -11.77 -0.40 -0.56
C GLU A 169 -13.00 0.09 0.23
N PRO A 170 -13.97 0.80 -0.38
CA PRO A 170 -15.16 1.23 0.35
C PRO A 170 -16.05 0.05 0.80
N THR A 171 -16.06 -1.04 0.04
CA THR A 171 -16.79 -2.26 0.40
C THR A 171 -16.15 -2.96 1.60
N ALA A 172 -14.82 -3.06 1.62
CA ALA A 172 -14.09 -3.56 2.78
C ALA A 172 -14.32 -2.67 4.02
N ALA A 173 -14.30 -1.35 3.86
CA ALA A 173 -14.59 -0.43 4.96
C ALA A 173 -16.00 -0.58 5.51
N ALA A 174 -17.01 -0.76 4.63
CA ALA A 174 -18.39 -1.03 5.04
C ALA A 174 -18.51 -2.34 5.82
N LEU A 175 -17.81 -3.39 5.38
CA LEU A 175 -17.77 -4.68 6.05
C LEU A 175 -17.20 -4.56 7.47
N ALA A 176 -16.10 -3.83 7.64
CA ALA A 176 -15.50 -3.58 8.94
C ALA A 176 -16.41 -2.73 9.86
N TYR A 177 -17.07 -1.73 9.28
CA TYR A 177 -18.01 -0.87 10.01
C TYR A 177 -19.28 -1.59 10.45
N GLY A 178 -19.82 -2.45 9.57
CA GLY A 178 -21.12 -3.07 9.73
C GLY A 178 -21.10 -4.42 10.47
N LEU A 179 -19.94 -5.00 10.74
CA LEU A 179 -19.86 -6.34 11.34
C LEU A 179 -20.67 -6.46 12.63
N ASP A 180 -20.60 -5.46 13.50
CA ASP A 180 -21.36 -5.42 14.77
C ASP A 180 -22.81 -4.90 14.60
N LYS A 181 -23.20 -4.48 13.41
CA LYS A 181 -24.49 -3.81 13.10
C LYS A 181 -25.33 -4.58 12.09
N ALA A 182 -24.97 -5.81 11.79
CA ALA A 182 -25.58 -6.65 10.74
C ALA A 182 -27.12 -6.84 10.85
N ASN A 183 -27.71 -6.54 12.00
CA ASN A 183 -29.16 -6.68 12.25
C ASN A 183 -29.96 -5.37 12.03
N SER A 184 -29.36 -4.35 11.44
CA SER A 184 -30.06 -3.07 11.20
C SER A 184 -30.07 -2.73 9.73
N ASP A 185 -31.27 -2.61 9.14
CA ASP A 185 -31.42 -2.12 7.77
C ASP A 185 -30.96 -0.66 7.69
N LYS A 186 -29.89 -0.40 6.99
CA LYS A 186 -29.29 0.94 6.84
C LYS A 186 -28.75 1.15 5.43
N LYS A 187 -28.94 2.35 4.93
CA LYS A 187 -28.26 2.86 3.75
C LYS A 187 -27.11 3.76 4.16
N ILE A 188 -25.92 3.36 3.82
CA ILE A 188 -24.69 4.07 4.18
C ILE A 188 -23.97 4.59 2.95
N VAL A 189 -23.29 5.71 3.13
CA VAL A 189 -22.31 6.22 2.17
C VAL A 189 -20.92 6.00 2.73
N VAL A 190 -20.05 5.39 1.95
CA VAL A 190 -18.61 5.35 2.20
C VAL A 190 -17.95 6.36 1.27
N TYR A 191 -17.35 7.39 1.86
CA TYR A 191 -16.60 8.43 1.18
C TYR A 191 -15.12 8.17 1.45
N ASP A 192 -14.42 7.63 0.45
CA ASP A 192 -13.01 7.24 0.57
C ASP A 192 -12.13 8.20 -0.23
N LEU A 193 -11.38 9.05 0.49
CA LEU A 193 -10.38 9.94 -0.08
C LEU A 193 -8.99 9.52 0.40
N GLY A 194 -8.36 8.68 -0.41
CA GLY A 194 -7.03 8.16 -0.16
C GLY A 194 -5.92 9.13 -0.54
N GLY A 195 -4.71 8.59 -0.74
CA GLY A 195 -3.56 9.37 -1.20
C GLY A 195 -3.61 9.71 -2.69
N GLY A 196 -4.14 8.79 -3.52
CA GLY A 196 -4.12 8.93 -4.97
C GLY A 196 -5.47 8.82 -5.66
N THR A 197 -6.47 8.29 -4.99
CA THR A 197 -7.80 8.00 -5.54
C THR A 197 -8.89 8.50 -4.62
N PHE A 198 -10.04 8.79 -5.22
CA PHE A 198 -11.29 9.10 -4.54
C PHE A 198 -12.38 8.14 -5.00
N ASP A 199 -13.06 7.50 -4.05
CA ASP A 199 -14.22 6.66 -4.29
C ASP A 199 -15.38 7.05 -3.38
N VAL A 200 -16.59 6.91 -3.90
CA VAL A 200 -17.81 6.99 -3.13
C VAL A 200 -18.69 5.80 -3.47
N SER A 201 -19.12 5.06 -2.45
CA SER A 201 -20.02 3.93 -2.62
C SER A 201 -21.24 4.08 -1.72
N ILE A 202 -22.39 3.71 -2.24
CA ILE A 202 -23.65 3.65 -1.50
C ILE A 202 -23.99 2.18 -1.31
N LEU A 203 -24.18 1.79 -0.05
CA LEU A 203 -24.47 0.41 0.30
C LEU A 203 -25.75 0.33 1.13
N GLU A 204 -26.44 -0.79 0.98
CA GLU A 204 -27.51 -1.23 1.88
C GLU A 204 -27.00 -2.38 2.75
N LEU A 205 -27.18 -2.23 4.06
CA LEU A 205 -26.82 -3.22 5.07
C LEU A 205 -28.12 -3.75 5.68
N GLY A 206 -28.29 -5.07 5.73
CA GLY A 206 -29.45 -5.69 6.36
C GLY A 206 -29.27 -7.20 6.47
N ASP A 207 -29.64 -7.82 7.59
CA ASP A 207 -29.62 -9.27 7.83
C ASP A 207 -28.30 -9.98 7.46
N GLY A 208 -27.16 -9.32 7.71
CA GLY A 208 -25.83 -9.84 7.34
C GLY A 208 -25.45 -9.68 5.87
N VAL A 209 -26.31 -9.06 5.06
CA VAL A 209 -26.03 -8.75 3.65
C VAL A 209 -25.47 -7.33 3.54
N PHE A 210 -24.37 -7.20 2.81
CA PHE A 210 -23.74 -5.94 2.44
C PHE A 210 -23.87 -5.81 0.92
N GLU A 211 -24.83 -5.04 0.46
CA GLU A 211 -25.09 -4.84 -0.97
C GLU A 211 -24.68 -3.46 -1.41
N VAL A 212 -23.75 -3.39 -2.38
CA VAL A 212 -23.39 -2.14 -3.04
C VAL A 212 -24.49 -1.79 -4.04
N LEU A 213 -25.13 -0.63 -3.85
CA LEU A 213 -26.17 -0.13 -4.75
C LEU A 213 -25.56 0.64 -5.93
N SER A 214 -24.53 1.43 -5.63
CA SER A 214 -23.78 2.16 -6.66
C SER A 214 -22.40 2.54 -6.16
N THR A 215 -21.49 2.74 -7.11
CA THR A 215 -20.15 3.29 -6.85
C THR A 215 -19.78 4.28 -7.94
N ASN A 216 -19.00 5.29 -7.57
CA ASN A 216 -18.43 6.27 -8.49
C ASN A 216 -17.12 6.80 -7.91
N GLY A 217 -16.27 7.47 -8.71
CA GLY A 217 -14.99 7.94 -8.21
C GLY A 217 -14.16 8.73 -9.22
N ASP A 218 -12.96 9.08 -8.79
CA ASP A 218 -11.93 9.74 -9.59
C ASP A 218 -10.57 9.09 -9.25
N THR A 219 -9.99 8.36 -10.18
CA THR A 219 -8.72 7.63 -10.01
C THR A 219 -7.49 8.54 -9.99
N HIS A 220 -7.68 9.86 -10.18
CA HIS A 220 -6.64 10.88 -10.18
C HIS A 220 -6.98 12.03 -9.22
N LEU A 221 -7.66 11.73 -8.11
CA LEU A 221 -7.97 12.67 -7.05
C LEU A 221 -7.64 12.05 -5.69
N GLY A 222 -6.69 12.62 -4.98
CA GLY A 222 -6.30 12.14 -3.65
C GLY A 222 -5.37 13.10 -2.93
N GLY A 223 -4.86 12.71 -1.78
CA GLY A 223 -3.98 13.52 -0.94
C GLY A 223 -2.75 14.08 -1.64
N ASP A 224 -2.19 13.34 -2.62
CA ASP A 224 -1.04 13.77 -3.42
C ASP A 224 -1.38 15.01 -4.26
N ASP A 225 -2.64 15.18 -4.71
CA ASP A 225 -3.07 16.35 -5.46
C ASP A 225 -3.18 17.59 -4.57
N PHE A 226 -3.58 17.41 -3.30
CA PHE A 226 -3.56 18.46 -2.30
C PHE A 226 -2.14 18.88 -1.94
N ASP A 227 -1.21 17.92 -1.86
CA ASP A 227 0.21 18.21 -1.67
C ASP A 227 0.79 18.95 -2.86
N GLU A 228 0.45 18.56 -4.10
CA GLU A 228 0.89 19.21 -5.31
C GLU A 228 0.42 20.69 -5.39
N ALA A 229 -0.78 20.98 -4.89
CA ALA A 229 -1.25 22.37 -4.79
C ALA A 229 -0.36 23.23 -3.87
N ILE A 230 0.11 22.67 -2.74
CA ILE A 230 1.05 23.33 -1.84
C ILE A 230 2.42 23.46 -2.50
N ILE A 231 2.93 22.39 -3.14
CA ILE A 231 4.22 22.40 -3.86
C ILE A 231 4.24 23.51 -4.93
N ASN A 232 3.17 23.59 -5.72
CA ASN A 232 3.04 24.58 -6.78
C ASN A 232 3.03 26.01 -6.21
N TRP A 233 2.32 26.24 -5.12
CA TRP A 233 2.30 27.52 -4.44
C TRP A 233 3.70 27.86 -3.91
N LEU A 234 4.37 26.97 -3.16
CA LEU A 234 5.71 27.20 -2.62
C LEU A 234 6.75 27.47 -3.72
N ALA A 235 6.72 26.68 -4.79
CA ALA A 235 7.64 26.86 -5.92
C ALA A 235 7.43 28.22 -6.62
N SER A 236 6.17 28.64 -6.78
CA SER A 236 5.83 29.94 -7.38
C SER A 236 6.26 31.12 -6.50
N GLU A 237 6.01 31.07 -5.19
CA GLU A 237 6.46 32.10 -4.23
C GLU A 237 8.00 32.20 -4.22
N PHE A 238 8.68 31.07 -4.21
CA PHE A 238 10.14 31.04 -4.21
C PHE A 238 10.72 31.58 -5.53
N GLN A 239 10.15 31.17 -6.66
CA GLN A 239 10.56 31.68 -7.97
C GLN A 239 10.36 33.19 -8.09
N ALA A 240 9.27 33.72 -7.55
CA ALA A 240 9.01 35.16 -7.56
C ALA A 240 10.01 35.94 -6.69
N LYS A 241 10.47 35.36 -5.55
CA LYS A 241 11.40 36.01 -4.60
C LYS A 241 12.86 35.85 -5.01
N GLU A 242 13.25 34.66 -5.46
CA GLU A 242 14.65 34.27 -5.64
C GLU A 242 15.03 34.00 -7.11
N GLY A 243 14.07 34.00 -8.04
CA GLY A 243 14.29 33.76 -9.47
C GLY A 243 14.64 32.30 -9.84
N VAL A 244 14.52 31.35 -8.91
CA VAL A 244 14.91 29.95 -9.08
C VAL A 244 13.69 29.05 -9.04
N ASP A 245 13.57 28.17 -10.02
CA ASP A 245 12.52 27.15 -10.09
C ASP A 245 12.98 25.87 -9.35
N LEU A 246 12.44 25.66 -8.16
CA LEU A 246 12.78 24.51 -7.29
C LEU A 246 12.34 23.16 -7.88
N LYS A 247 11.37 23.14 -8.79
CA LYS A 247 10.89 21.90 -9.41
C LYS A 247 11.92 21.25 -10.35
N LYS A 248 12.92 22.01 -10.82
CA LYS A 248 13.98 21.48 -11.68
C LYS A 248 15.09 20.76 -10.93
N ASP A 249 15.12 20.88 -9.62
CA ASP A 249 16.05 20.17 -8.74
C ASP A 249 15.30 19.03 -8.01
N ALA A 250 15.68 17.79 -8.29
CA ALA A 250 15.03 16.61 -7.75
C ALA A 250 15.07 16.54 -6.21
N MET A 251 16.18 17.01 -5.60
CA MET A 251 16.32 17.06 -4.13
C MET A 251 15.43 18.16 -3.54
N ALA A 252 15.41 19.35 -4.17
CA ALA A 252 14.54 20.43 -3.74
C ALA A 252 13.06 20.06 -3.87
N LEU A 253 12.68 19.43 -4.99
CA LEU A 253 11.32 18.96 -5.24
C LEU A 253 10.90 17.92 -4.19
N GLN A 254 11.77 16.97 -3.84
CA GLN A 254 11.48 15.98 -2.81
C GLN A 254 11.31 16.63 -1.42
N ARG A 255 12.14 17.61 -1.10
CA ARG A 255 11.99 18.39 0.16
C ARG A 255 10.71 19.20 0.20
N LEU A 256 10.31 19.81 -0.94
CA LEU A 256 9.02 20.49 -1.05
C LEU A 256 7.85 19.52 -0.81
N ARG A 257 7.91 18.31 -1.39
CA ARG A 257 6.89 17.27 -1.22
C ARG A 257 6.73 16.85 0.25
N GLU A 258 7.84 16.54 0.91
CA GLU A 258 7.79 16.16 2.33
C GLU A 258 7.25 17.30 3.22
N ALA A 259 7.63 18.54 2.92
CA ALA A 259 7.13 19.71 3.63
C ALA A 259 5.64 19.97 3.35
N ALA A 260 5.18 19.75 2.13
CA ALA A 260 3.77 19.90 1.74
C ALA A 260 2.90 18.84 2.43
N GLU A 261 3.29 17.55 2.40
CA GLU A 261 2.59 16.48 3.11
C GLU A 261 2.50 16.79 4.62
N LYS A 262 3.61 17.19 5.22
CA LYS A 262 3.65 17.57 6.63
C LYS A 262 2.73 18.75 6.93
N ALA A 263 2.78 19.81 6.13
CA ALA A 263 1.94 20.99 6.30
C ALA A 263 0.44 20.66 6.17
N LYS A 264 0.05 19.83 5.18
CA LYS A 264 -1.32 19.32 5.03
C LYS A 264 -1.79 18.59 6.29
N ILE A 265 -0.97 17.72 6.84
CA ILE A 265 -1.28 16.96 8.07
C ILE A 265 -1.43 17.92 9.26
N GLU A 266 -0.50 18.84 9.47
CA GLU A 266 -0.53 19.83 10.56
C GLU A 266 -1.75 20.75 10.47
N LEU A 267 -2.13 21.19 9.27
CA LEU A 267 -3.31 22.02 9.03
C LEU A 267 -4.64 21.30 9.30
N SER A 268 -4.64 19.98 9.43
CA SER A 268 -5.84 19.25 9.88
C SER A 268 -6.20 19.55 11.34
N SER A 269 -5.22 19.91 12.17
CA SER A 269 -5.42 20.26 13.60
C SER A 269 -5.11 21.71 13.93
N SER A 270 -4.23 22.39 13.15
CA SER A 270 -3.76 23.75 13.40
C SER A 270 -4.36 24.75 12.41
N ALA A 271 -4.49 26.02 12.80
CA ALA A 271 -4.97 27.09 11.92
C ALA A 271 -3.89 27.56 10.93
N GLN A 272 -2.61 27.36 11.24
CA GLN A 272 -1.47 27.69 10.39
C GLN A 272 -0.29 26.80 10.73
N THR A 273 0.65 26.70 9.79
CA THR A 273 1.94 26.02 9.96
C THR A 273 3.05 26.81 9.28
N GLU A 274 4.28 26.71 9.81
CA GLU A 274 5.48 27.26 9.20
C GLU A 274 6.19 26.16 8.39
N ILE A 275 6.45 26.45 7.13
CA ILE A 275 7.25 25.62 6.23
C ILE A 275 8.64 26.23 6.15
N ASN A 276 9.62 25.56 6.74
CA ASN A 276 11.00 26.03 6.83
C ASN A 276 11.96 25.00 6.23
N LEU A 277 12.53 25.34 5.07
CA LEU A 277 13.48 24.50 4.34
C LEU A 277 14.82 25.23 4.19
N PRO A 278 15.69 25.14 5.20
CA PRO A 278 17.02 25.74 5.11
C PRO A 278 17.84 25.06 4.01
N TYR A 279 18.63 25.86 3.29
CA TYR A 279 19.50 25.37 2.20
C TYR A 279 18.72 24.53 1.16
N VAL A 280 17.55 25.02 0.74
CA VAL A 280 16.70 24.30 -0.22
C VAL A 280 17.34 24.20 -1.59
N THR A 281 18.11 25.20 -1.98
CA THR A 281 18.93 25.24 -3.20
C THR A 281 20.08 26.25 -3.03
N ALA A 282 20.92 26.36 -4.04
CA ALA A 282 21.96 27.40 -4.12
C ALA A 282 22.04 27.98 -5.55
N ASN A 283 22.40 29.25 -5.65
CA ASN A 283 22.70 29.91 -6.90
C ASN A 283 24.02 30.70 -6.79
N GLU A 284 24.35 31.53 -7.79
CA GLU A 284 25.58 32.32 -7.82
C GLU A 284 25.72 33.27 -6.61
N THR A 285 24.62 33.67 -5.98
CA THR A 285 24.62 34.53 -4.78
C THR A 285 24.73 33.76 -3.47
N GLY A 286 24.84 32.43 -3.52
CA GLY A 286 24.99 31.55 -2.36
C GLY A 286 23.76 30.68 -2.05
N PRO A 287 23.75 30.04 -0.87
CA PRO A 287 22.65 29.17 -0.44
C PRO A 287 21.36 29.95 -0.24
N LYS A 288 20.24 29.32 -0.59
CA LYS A 288 18.89 29.87 -0.49
C LYS A 288 18.05 29.07 0.49
N HIS A 289 17.17 29.76 1.19
CA HIS A 289 16.27 29.19 2.19
C HIS A 289 14.82 29.51 1.82
N LEU A 290 13.93 28.56 2.01
CA LEU A 290 12.49 28.78 1.88
C LEU A 290 11.88 28.82 3.28
N VAL A 291 11.24 29.93 3.61
CA VAL A 291 10.46 30.08 4.85
C VAL A 291 9.13 30.74 4.48
N GLU A 292 8.05 29.98 4.65
CA GLU A 292 6.69 30.44 4.35
C GLU A 292 5.73 30.00 5.46
N THR A 293 4.73 30.83 5.73
CA THR A 293 3.63 30.48 6.62
C THR A 293 2.40 30.14 5.79
N LEU A 294 1.92 28.91 5.92
CA LEU A 294 0.70 28.45 5.28
C LEU A 294 -0.44 28.43 6.31
N THR A 295 -1.48 29.25 6.07
CA THR A 295 -2.71 29.19 6.86
C THR A 295 -3.69 28.17 6.30
N ARG A 296 -4.56 27.60 7.14
CA ARG A 296 -5.64 26.71 6.70
C ARG A 296 -6.53 27.39 5.65
N SER A 297 -6.88 28.65 5.85
CA SER A 297 -7.69 29.41 4.89
C SER A 297 -7.01 29.53 3.51
N LYS A 298 -5.67 29.72 3.48
CA LYS A 298 -4.93 29.74 2.22
C LYS A 298 -4.88 28.36 1.58
N PHE A 299 -4.69 27.30 2.38
CA PHE A 299 -4.74 25.92 1.91
C PHE A 299 -6.11 25.56 1.33
N ASP A 300 -7.20 25.90 2.04
CA ASP A 300 -8.58 25.68 1.56
C ASP A 300 -8.83 26.41 0.22
N GLN A 301 -8.30 27.62 0.05
CA GLN A 301 -8.36 28.37 -1.21
C GLN A 301 -7.60 27.66 -2.34
N LEU A 302 -6.37 27.18 -2.06
CA LEU A 302 -5.54 26.48 -3.06
C LEU A 302 -6.16 25.17 -3.53
N THR A 303 -6.99 24.55 -2.70
CA THR A 303 -7.54 23.19 -2.92
C THR A 303 -9.05 23.15 -3.16
N GLU A 304 -9.71 24.32 -3.29
CA GLU A 304 -11.16 24.43 -3.46
C GLU A 304 -11.68 23.61 -4.64
N ASP A 305 -10.97 23.62 -5.77
CA ASP A 305 -11.35 22.85 -6.96
C ASP A 305 -11.26 21.33 -6.72
N LEU A 306 -10.26 20.87 -5.95
CA LEU A 306 -10.12 19.45 -5.61
C LEU A 306 -11.27 18.98 -4.72
N VAL A 307 -11.63 19.79 -3.72
CA VAL A 307 -12.79 19.51 -2.85
C VAL A 307 -14.07 19.44 -3.67
N ARG A 308 -14.30 20.40 -4.58
CA ARG A 308 -15.46 20.42 -5.46
C ARG A 308 -15.53 19.20 -6.37
N ARG A 309 -14.38 18.77 -6.94
CA ARG A 309 -14.28 17.57 -7.77
C ARG A 309 -14.76 16.31 -7.05
N SER A 310 -14.53 16.16 -5.76
CA SER A 310 -14.98 15.01 -4.98
C SER A 310 -16.50 14.97 -4.77
N MET A 311 -17.20 16.10 -4.89
CA MET A 311 -18.66 16.16 -4.68
C MET A 311 -19.45 15.72 -5.92
N GLU A 312 -18.89 15.80 -7.11
CA GLU A 312 -19.59 15.39 -8.34
C GLU A 312 -19.83 13.86 -8.40
N PRO A 313 -18.86 12.98 -8.11
CA PRO A 313 -19.11 11.55 -7.97
C PRO A 313 -20.16 11.21 -6.91
N CYS A 314 -20.25 11.99 -5.80
CA CYS A 314 -21.28 11.78 -4.77
C CYS A 314 -22.69 11.98 -5.32
N LYS A 315 -22.91 13.04 -6.11
CA LYS A 315 -24.20 13.29 -6.78
C LYS A 315 -24.54 12.16 -7.74
N LYS A 316 -23.55 11.73 -8.52
CA LYS A 316 -23.72 10.66 -9.51
C LYS A 316 -24.08 9.34 -8.84
N ALA A 317 -23.36 8.95 -7.77
CA ALA A 317 -23.64 7.73 -7.02
C ALA A 317 -25.07 7.72 -6.45
N LEU A 318 -25.53 8.83 -5.84
CA LEU A 318 -26.92 8.96 -5.37
C LEU A 318 -27.92 8.77 -6.51
N SER A 319 -27.69 9.42 -7.64
CA SER A 319 -28.57 9.30 -8.82
C SER A 319 -28.61 7.87 -9.36
N ASP A 320 -27.45 7.21 -9.46
CA ASP A 320 -27.33 5.85 -9.98
C ASP A 320 -27.99 4.82 -9.04
N ALA A 321 -27.94 5.05 -7.72
CA ALA A 321 -28.66 4.25 -6.72
C ALA A 321 -30.18 4.54 -6.68
N GLY A 322 -30.67 5.56 -7.39
CA GLY A 322 -32.06 5.99 -7.33
C GLY A 322 -32.50 6.57 -5.98
N LEU A 323 -31.52 7.08 -5.20
CA LEU A 323 -31.71 7.58 -3.84
C LEU A 323 -31.58 9.09 -3.76
N SER A 324 -32.25 9.67 -2.75
CA SER A 324 -32.06 11.04 -2.30
C SER A 324 -31.13 11.10 -1.09
N ILE A 325 -30.61 12.27 -0.77
CA ILE A 325 -29.78 12.51 0.42
C ILE A 325 -30.51 12.09 1.70
N ASN A 326 -31.84 12.24 1.75
CA ASN A 326 -32.65 11.89 2.92
C ASN A 326 -32.74 10.37 3.18
N ASP A 327 -32.51 9.55 2.15
CA ASP A 327 -32.54 8.09 2.25
C ASP A 327 -31.26 7.52 2.86
N ILE A 328 -30.22 8.31 2.97
CA ILE A 328 -28.94 7.91 3.57
C ILE A 328 -29.05 7.98 5.09
N ASP A 329 -28.69 6.91 5.79
CA ASP A 329 -28.71 6.86 7.26
C ASP A 329 -27.39 7.35 7.86
N GLU A 330 -26.25 6.93 7.31
CA GLU A 330 -24.92 7.24 7.84
C GLU A 330 -23.92 7.52 6.72
N VAL A 331 -22.90 8.33 7.06
CA VAL A 331 -21.75 8.63 6.19
C VAL A 331 -20.47 8.22 6.89
N ILE A 332 -19.67 7.39 6.24
CA ILE A 332 -18.40 6.87 6.74
C ILE A 332 -17.27 7.51 5.95
N LEU A 333 -16.27 8.06 6.65
CA LEU A 333 -15.08 8.62 6.05
C LEU A 333 -13.93 7.63 6.12
N VAL A 334 -13.31 7.40 4.97
CA VAL A 334 -12.20 6.47 4.76
C VAL A 334 -11.05 7.20 4.07
N GLY A 335 -9.82 6.74 4.28
CA GLY A 335 -8.63 7.36 3.74
C GLY A 335 -8.14 8.56 4.57
N GLY A 336 -6.81 8.67 4.70
CA GLY A 336 -6.17 9.70 5.54
C GLY A 336 -6.51 11.13 5.17
N SER A 337 -6.82 11.39 3.89
CA SER A 337 -7.17 12.73 3.38
C SER A 337 -8.54 13.21 3.87
N THR A 338 -9.42 12.33 4.34
CA THR A 338 -10.70 12.72 4.97
C THR A 338 -10.54 13.38 6.34
N ARG A 339 -9.32 13.38 6.89
CA ARG A 339 -9.00 14.13 8.13
C ARG A 339 -8.97 15.64 7.92
N MET A 340 -8.88 16.13 6.68
CA MET A 340 -8.92 17.54 6.35
C MET A 340 -10.26 18.17 6.75
N PRO A 341 -10.28 19.25 7.57
CA PRO A 341 -11.52 19.86 8.06
C PRO A 341 -12.46 20.31 6.94
N LYS A 342 -11.91 20.85 5.84
CA LYS A 342 -12.70 21.32 4.71
C LYS A 342 -13.46 20.17 4.03
N ILE A 343 -12.86 18.97 3.91
CA ILE A 343 -13.53 17.78 3.41
C ILE A 343 -14.69 17.38 4.33
N GLN A 344 -14.45 17.32 5.65
CA GLN A 344 -15.49 16.96 6.61
C GLN A 344 -16.68 17.93 6.57
N GLU A 345 -16.38 19.25 6.49
CA GLU A 345 -17.40 20.31 6.38
C GLU A 345 -18.26 20.15 5.10
N GLU A 346 -17.62 19.95 3.94
CA GLU A 346 -18.34 19.85 2.68
C GLU A 346 -19.14 18.54 2.59
N VAL A 347 -18.62 17.43 3.13
CA VAL A 347 -19.36 16.16 3.23
C VAL A 347 -20.57 16.30 4.16
N GLU A 348 -20.40 16.91 5.35
CA GLU A 348 -21.51 17.16 6.28
C GLU A 348 -22.57 18.07 5.65
N LYS A 349 -22.16 19.13 4.97
CA LYS A 349 -23.04 20.05 4.26
C LYS A 349 -23.80 19.37 3.12
N PHE A 350 -23.11 18.53 2.33
CA PHE A 350 -23.72 17.85 1.19
C PHE A 350 -24.73 16.79 1.62
N PHE A 351 -24.37 15.91 2.56
CA PHE A 351 -25.26 14.84 3.01
C PHE A 351 -26.21 15.25 4.14
N GLY A 352 -26.04 16.46 4.71
CA GLY A 352 -26.85 16.95 5.82
C GLY A 352 -26.68 16.15 7.12
N LYS A 353 -25.62 15.34 7.22
CA LYS A 353 -25.35 14.42 8.34
C LYS A 353 -23.87 14.48 8.71
N LYS A 354 -23.60 14.45 10.01
CA LYS A 354 -22.23 14.36 10.51
C LYS A 354 -21.64 13.00 10.16
N PRO A 355 -20.44 12.95 9.56
CA PRO A 355 -19.76 11.69 9.33
C PRO A 355 -19.53 10.89 10.63
N SER A 356 -19.69 9.58 10.53
CA SER A 356 -19.42 8.66 11.65
C SER A 356 -17.93 8.68 12.01
N LYS A 357 -17.64 8.68 13.31
CA LYS A 357 -16.27 8.60 13.87
C LYS A 357 -15.93 7.20 14.39
N GLY A 358 -16.76 6.20 14.08
CA GLY A 358 -16.65 4.85 14.65
C GLY A 358 -15.52 3.99 14.09
N VAL A 359 -14.77 4.46 13.08
CA VAL A 359 -13.67 3.71 12.45
C VAL A 359 -12.42 4.57 12.32
N ASN A 360 -11.26 3.92 12.34
CA ASN A 360 -10.01 4.58 11.96
C ASN A 360 -9.88 4.57 10.42
N PRO A 361 -9.89 5.74 9.76
CA PRO A 361 -9.88 5.82 8.31
C PRO A 361 -8.62 5.26 7.64
N ASP A 362 -7.53 5.07 8.38
CA ASP A 362 -6.27 4.52 7.87
C ASP A 362 -6.18 2.99 7.99
N GLU A 363 -7.10 2.34 8.71
CA GLU A 363 -7.03 0.91 9.07
C GLU A 363 -8.26 0.13 8.65
N VAL A 364 -9.40 0.80 8.54
CA VAL A 364 -10.72 0.17 8.35
C VAL A 364 -10.78 -0.72 7.10
N VAL A 365 -10.06 -0.33 6.04
CA VAL A 365 -9.99 -1.08 4.77
C VAL A 365 -9.26 -2.41 4.96
N ALA A 366 -8.10 -2.42 5.62
CA ALA A 366 -7.35 -3.63 5.91
C ALA A 366 -8.12 -4.56 6.85
N ILE A 367 -8.83 -4.00 7.83
CA ILE A 367 -9.72 -4.73 8.74
C ILE A 367 -10.81 -5.45 7.93
N GLY A 368 -11.49 -4.75 7.03
CA GLY A 368 -12.52 -5.34 6.16
C GLY A 368 -11.99 -6.44 5.24
N ALA A 369 -10.78 -6.24 4.70
CA ALA A 369 -10.11 -7.27 3.91
C ALA A 369 -9.80 -8.54 4.74
N ALA A 370 -9.40 -8.40 6.01
CA ALA A 370 -9.19 -9.53 6.91
C ALA A 370 -10.50 -10.24 7.25
N ILE A 371 -11.59 -9.50 7.49
CA ILE A 371 -12.94 -10.07 7.70
C ILE A 371 -13.36 -10.88 6.48
N GLN A 372 -13.15 -10.37 5.26
CA GLN A 372 -13.41 -11.11 4.02
C GLN A 372 -12.57 -12.39 3.95
N GLY A 373 -11.32 -12.35 4.41
CA GLY A 373 -10.48 -13.55 4.57
C GLY A 373 -11.11 -14.56 5.54
N GLY A 374 -11.68 -14.09 6.66
CA GLY A 374 -12.43 -14.90 7.62
C GLY A 374 -13.71 -15.51 7.04
N VAL A 375 -14.42 -14.78 6.18
CA VAL A 375 -15.58 -15.32 5.44
C VAL A 375 -15.14 -16.47 4.52
N LEU A 376 -14.04 -16.30 3.80
CA LEU A 376 -13.51 -17.33 2.89
C LEU A 376 -13.00 -18.59 3.59
N THR A 377 -12.55 -18.48 4.84
CA THR A 377 -12.14 -19.61 5.67
C THR A 377 -13.29 -20.24 6.48
N GLY A 378 -14.44 -19.55 6.56
CA GLY A 378 -15.59 -19.95 7.38
C GLY A 378 -15.46 -19.59 8.87
N ASP A 379 -14.45 -18.78 9.23
CA ASP A 379 -14.26 -18.25 10.58
C ASP A 379 -15.30 -17.17 10.89
N VAL A 380 -15.70 -16.39 9.89
CA VAL A 380 -16.82 -15.44 9.93
C VAL A 380 -17.99 -16.04 9.16
N LYS A 381 -19.15 -16.10 9.80
CA LYS A 381 -20.38 -16.68 9.25
C LYS A 381 -21.46 -15.63 9.14
N ASP A 382 -22.48 -15.93 8.32
CA ASP A 382 -23.67 -15.09 8.16
C ASP A 382 -23.38 -13.68 7.62
N VAL A 383 -22.32 -13.57 6.78
CA VAL A 383 -21.97 -12.35 6.05
C VAL A 383 -21.93 -12.65 4.56
N LEU A 384 -22.73 -11.91 3.80
CA LEU A 384 -22.76 -11.94 2.33
C LEU A 384 -22.42 -10.56 1.77
N LEU A 385 -21.42 -10.53 0.90
CA LEU A 385 -20.97 -9.33 0.21
C LEU A 385 -21.38 -9.39 -1.26
N LEU A 386 -22.15 -8.40 -1.71
CA LEU A 386 -22.54 -8.20 -3.10
C LEU A 386 -21.93 -6.88 -3.59
N ASP A 387 -20.97 -6.98 -4.48
CA ASP A 387 -20.27 -5.84 -5.08
C ASP A 387 -20.83 -5.54 -6.48
N VAL A 388 -20.40 -4.44 -7.11
CA VAL A 388 -20.86 -4.02 -8.44
C VAL A 388 -19.72 -3.69 -9.38
N THR A 389 -19.96 -3.79 -10.71
CA THR A 389 -19.02 -3.25 -11.70
C THR A 389 -19.15 -1.73 -11.79
N PRO A 390 -18.05 -0.96 -11.73
CA PRO A 390 -18.12 0.51 -11.68
C PRO A 390 -18.51 1.17 -13.01
N LEU A 391 -18.26 0.50 -14.12
CA LEU A 391 -18.46 1.02 -15.49
C LEU A 391 -19.15 -0.02 -16.36
N SER A 392 -19.93 0.47 -17.36
CA SER A 392 -20.55 -0.37 -18.37
C SER A 392 -19.49 -1.07 -19.25
N LEU A 393 -19.80 -2.29 -19.62
CA LEU A 393 -18.98 -3.14 -20.46
C LEU A 393 -19.74 -3.52 -21.74
N GLY A 394 -19.06 -3.48 -22.87
CA GLY A 394 -19.71 -3.74 -24.16
C GLY A 394 -18.72 -3.93 -25.30
N ILE A 395 -19.24 -3.98 -26.50
CA ILE A 395 -18.46 -4.15 -27.73
C ILE A 395 -18.69 -3.01 -28.72
N GLU A 396 -17.75 -2.85 -29.64
CA GLU A 396 -17.96 -2.04 -30.82
C GLU A 396 -18.90 -2.76 -31.78
N THR A 397 -19.93 -2.06 -32.23
CA THR A 397 -20.85 -2.52 -33.26
C THR A 397 -20.80 -1.63 -34.50
N LEU A 398 -21.59 -1.97 -35.52
CA LEU A 398 -21.61 -1.26 -36.81
C LEU A 398 -21.72 0.26 -36.63
N GLY A 399 -20.81 0.99 -37.29
CA GLY A 399 -20.76 2.46 -37.20
C GLY A 399 -19.95 3.00 -36.02
N GLY A 400 -19.20 2.16 -35.31
CA GLY A 400 -18.38 2.59 -34.15
C GLY A 400 -19.22 2.86 -32.89
N VAL A 401 -20.41 2.29 -32.81
CA VAL A 401 -21.31 2.43 -31.65
C VAL A 401 -20.84 1.51 -30.53
N PHE A 402 -20.87 2.01 -29.30
CA PHE A 402 -20.63 1.20 -28.11
C PHE A 402 -21.94 0.55 -27.65
N THR A 403 -22.05 -0.76 -27.88
CA THR A 403 -23.23 -1.55 -27.42
C THR A 403 -22.90 -2.19 -26.09
N LYS A 404 -23.60 -1.75 -25.04
CA LYS A 404 -23.42 -2.25 -23.68
C LYS A 404 -24.08 -3.63 -23.52
N LEU A 405 -23.36 -4.59 -22.95
CA LEU A 405 -23.89 -5.89 -22.53
C LEU A 405 -24.13 -5.91 -21.01
N ILE A 406 -23.23 -5.31 -20.25
CA ILE A 406 -23.35 -5.17 -18.80
C ILE A 406 -23.33 -3.67 -18.48
N GLU A 407 -24.38 -3.18 -17.85
CA GLU A 407 -24.49 -1.79 -17.41
C GLU A 407 -23.63 -1.54 -16.15
N ALA A 408 -23.19 -0.30 -15.95
CA ALA A 408 -22.55 0.13 -14.71
C ALA A 408 -23.46 -0.17 -13.49
N ASN A 409 -22.85 -0.40 -12.35
CA ASN A 409 -23.52 -0.77 -11.09
C ASN A 409 -24.33 -2.08 -11.16
N THR A 410 -23.99 -2.98 -12.10
CA THR A 410 -24.53 -4.35 -12.10
C THR A 410 -23.81 -5.18 -11.04
N THR A 411 -24.59 -5.87 -10.19
CA THR A 411 -24.06 -6.76 -9.14
C THR A 411 -23.18 -7.87 -9.71
N ILE A 412 -22.04 -8.14 -9.10
CA ILE A 412 -21.08 -9.17 -9.48
C ILE A 412 -20.98 -10.27 -8.40
N PRO A 413 -20.74 -11.56 -8.77
CA PRO A 413 -20.45 -12.02 -10.14
C PRO A 413 -21.69 -12.01 -11.06
N THR A 414 -21.46 -11.79 -12.36
CA THR A 414 -22.57 -11.74 -13.34
C THR A 414 -22.12 -12.28 -14.71
N LYS A 415 -23.10 -12.83 -15.44
CA LYS A 415 -22.89 -13.33 -16.79
C LYS A 415 -24.02 -12.85 -17.72
N LYS A 416 -23.64 -12.26 -18.85
CA LYS A 416 -24.58 -11.78 -19.87
C LYS A 416 -24.15 -12.24 -21.25
N SER A 417 -25.13 -12.65 -22.06
CA SER A 417 -24.89 -13.09 -23.45
C SER A 417 -25.87 -12.40 -24.38
N GLU A 418 -25.36 -11.94 -25.53
CA GLU A 418 -26.16 -11.37 -26.61
C GLU A 418 -25.73 -11.93 -27.96
N VAL A 419 -26.64 -11.98 -28.91
CA VAL A 419 -26.39 -12.53 -30.26
C VAL A 419 -26.24 -11.37 -31.25
N PHE A 420 -25.08 -11.35 -31.90
CA PHE A 420 -24.70 -10.41 -32.94
C PHE A 420 -24.61 -11.13 -34.29
N SER A 421 -24.38 -10.39 -35.37
CA SER A 421 -24.23 -10.93 -36.70
C SER A 421 -23.13 -10.23 -37.49
N THR A 422 -22.82 -10.77 -38.68
CA THR A 422 -21.86 -10.17 -39.62
C THR A 422 -22.41 -8.88 -40.27
N ALA A 423 -21.53 -7.91 -40.50
CA ALA A 423 -21.85 -6.62 -41.10
C ALA A 423 -21.82 -6.61 -42.63
N VAL A 424 -21.08 -7.56 -43.23
CA VAL A 424 -20.94 -7.69 -44.69
C VAL A 424 -21.18 -9.12 -45.15
N ASP A 425 -21.53 -9.29 -46.45
CA ASP A 425 -21.74 -10.61 -47.04
C ASP A 425 -20.43 -11.42 -47.10
N ASN A 426 -20.54 -12.73 -46.84
CA ASN A 426 -19.43 -13.67 -46.88
C ASN A 426 -18.24 -13.30 -45.97
N GLN A 427 -18.49 -12.65 -44.85
CA GLN A 427 -17.48 -12.26 -43.89
C GLN A 427 -16.87 -13.50 -43.19
N PRO A 428 -15.57 -13.79 -43.37
CA PRO A 428 -14.97 -15.06 -42.87
C PRO A 428 -14.57 -14.97 -41.40
N ALA A 429 -14.52 -13.76 -40.83
CA ALA A 429 -14.10 -13.49 -39.46
C ALA A 429 -14.80 -12.24 -38.91
N VAL A 430 -14.98 -12.19 -37.59
CA VAL A 430 -15.47 -11.01 -36.87
C VAL A 430 -14.42 -10.63 -35.83
N THR A 431 -13.95 -9.38 -35.92
CA THR A 431 -13.12 -8.78 -34.86
C THR A 431 -14.03 -8.23 -33.78
N LEU A 432 -13.88 -8.74 -32.56
CA LEU A 432 -14.53 -8.20 -31.39
C LEU A 432 -13.59 -7.22 -30.69
N ARG A 433 -14.01 -5.96 -30.60
CA ARG A 433 -13.35 -4.95 -29.78
C ARG A 433 -14.19 -4.74 -28.53
N ILE A 434 -13.57 -4.93 -27.36
CA ILE A 434 -14.22 -4.87 -26.06
C ILE A 434 -13.89 -3.55 -25.42
N GLY A 435 -14.91 -2.83 -24.96
CA GLY A 435 -14.78 -1.52 -24.35
C GLY A 435 -15.40 -1.44 -22.97
N GLN A 436 -14.91 -0.46 -22.20
CA GLN A 436 -15.42 -0.10 -20.88
C GLN A 436 -15.64 1.41 -20.81
N GLY A 437 -16.81 1.85 -20.36
CA GLY A 437 -17.17 3.26 -20.21
C GLY A 437 -18.63 3.56 -20.48
N GLU A 438 -18.97 4.86 -20.49
CA GLU A 438 -20.36 5.33 -20.57
C GLU A 438 -20.69 6.10 -21.86
N ARG A 439 -19.71 6.29 -22.74
CA ARG A 439 -19.89 7.09 -23.95
C ARG A 439 -20.60 6.27 -25.04
N PRO A 440 -21.47 6.89 -25.87
CA PRO A 440 -22.19 6.19 -26.94
C PRO A 440 -21.30 5.67 -28.08
N LEU A 441 -20.17 6.34 -28.34
CA LEU A 441 -19.23 5.93 -29.37
C LEU A 441 -18.10 5.12 -28.74
N PHE A 442 -17.72 4.02 -29.39
CA PHE A 442 -16.70 3.10 -28.88
C PHE A 442 -15.34 3.76 -28.64
N ASN A 443 -14.88 4.60 -29.59
CA ASN A 443 -13.59 5.25 -29.51
C ASN A 443 -13.47 6.31 -28.40
N ASP A 444 -14.59 6.73 -27.81
CA ASP A 444 -14.63 7.64 -26.67
C ASP A 444 -14.60 6.88 -25.31
N ASN A 445 -14.59 5.56 -25.37
CA ASN A 445 -14.48 4.66 -24.23
C ASN A 445 -13.09 4.00 -24.20
N LYS A 446 -12.75 3.33 -23.10
CA LYS A 446 -11.52 2.59 -22.97
C LYS A 446 -11.63 1.23 -23.65
N GLU A 447 -10.83 0.97 -24.71
CA GLU A 447 -10.68 -0.37 -25.24
C GLU A 447 -9.87 -1.22 -24.25
N ILE A 448 -10.44 -2.33 -23.80
CA ILE A 448 -9.87 -3.21 -22.79
C ILE A 448 -9.44 -4.56 -23.36
N GLY A 449 -9.88 -4.90 -24.58
CA GLY A 449 -9.48 -6.14 -25.24
C GLY A 449 -9.93 -6.21 -26.68
N ARG A 450 -9.26 -7.10 -27.42
CA ARG A 450 -9.58 -7.35 -28.83
C ARG A 450 -9.20 -8.77 -29.21
N PHE A 451 -10.09 -9.48 -29.94
CA PHE A 451 -9.79 -10.78 -30.53
C PHE A 451 -10.66 -11.05 -31.77
N ASP A 452 -10.25 -12.03 -32.57
CA ASP A 452 -10.93 -12.39 -33.81
C ASP A 452 -11.60 -13.77 -33.66
N LEU A 453 -12.89 -13.85 -34.00
CA LEU A 453 -13.57 -15.13 -34.25
C LEU A 453 -13.45 -15.42 -35.75
N VAL A 454 -12.68 -16.43 -36.10
CA VAL A 454 -12.36 -16.82 -37.46
C VAL A 454 -13.18 -18.05 -37.96
N ASP A 455 -13.08 -18.32 -39.25
CA ASP A 455 -13.71 -19.49 -39.91
C ASP A 455 -15.25 -19.48 -39.82
N ILE A 456 -15.83 -18.32 -39.94
CA ILE A 456 -17.27 -18.16 -40.10
C ILE A 456 -17.65 -18.61 -41.53
N PRO A 457 -18.63 -19.53 -41.70
CA PRO A 457 -19.05 -19.96 -43.04
C PRO A 457 -19.59 -18.81 -43.87
N PRO A 458 -19.30 -18.77 -45.19
CA PRO A 458 -19.85 -17.77 -46.08
C PRO A 458 -21.37 -17.74 -46.03
N ALA A 459 -21.93 -16.56 -45.71
CA ALA A 459 -23.38 -16.33 -45.65
C ALA A 459 -23.67 -14.85 -45.92
N GLN A 460 -24.91 -14.53 -46.22
CA GLN A 460 -25.35 -13.13 -46.30
C GLN A 460 -25.18 -12.43 -44.92
N ARG A 461 -24.91 -11.15 -44.95
CA ARG A 461 -24.88 -10.33 -43.72
C ARG A 461 -26.15 -10.49 -42.92
N GLY A 462 -26.04 -10.56 -41.60
CA GLY A 462 -27.18 -10.72 -40.69
C GLY A 462 -27.60 -12.19 -40.52
N VAL A 463 -27.08 -13.16 -41.28
CA VAL A 463 -27.42 -14.59 -41.16
C VAL A 463 -26.61 -15.33 -40.09
N PRO A 464 -25.26 -15.19 -40.02
CA PRO A 464 -24.49 -15.81 -38.96
C PRO A 464 -24.93 -15.31 -37.58
N GLN A 465 -25.02 -16.22 -36.61
CA GLN A 465 -25.39 -15.91 -35.24
C GLN A 465 -24.17 -16.07 -34.33
N ILE A 466 -23.61 -14.96 -33.89
CA ILE A 466 -22.44 -14.91 -33.05
C ILE A 466 -22.87 -14.52 -31.64
N GLU A 467 -22.88 -15.48 -30.75
CA GLU A 467 -23.19 -15.26 -29.33
C GLU A 467 -21.94 -14.75 -28.62
N VAL A 468 -22.01 -13.53 -28.13
CA VAL A 468 -20.97 -12.89 -27.33
C VAL A 468 -21.38 -12.95 -25.87
N THR A 469 -20.51 -13.53 -25.03
CA THR A 469 -20.74 -13.70 -23.59
C THR A 469 -19.72 -12.93 -22.80
N PHE A 470 -20.18 -12.11 -21.87
CA PHE A 470 -19.40 -11.43 -20.85
C PHE A 470 -19.62 -12.14 -19.52
N ASP A 471 -18.56 -12.52 -18.84
CA ASP A 471 -18.56 -13.26 -17.58
C ASP A 471 -17.61 -12.55 -16.60
N ILE A 472 -18.18 -11.92 -15.57
CA ILE A 472 -17.43 -11.19 -14.54
C ILE A 472 -17.43 -12.04 -13.27
N ASP A 473 -16.23 -12.37 -12.79
CA ASP A 473 -16.06 -13.12 -11.55
C ASP A 473 -16.28 -12.26 -10.30
N ALA A 474 -16.20 -12.88 -9.12
CA ALA A 474 -16.35 -12.19 -7.85
C ALA A 474 -15.23 -11.17 -7.55
N ASN A 475 -14.12 -11.19 -8.29
CA ASN A 475 -13.02 -10.23 -8.19
C ASN A 475 -13.22 -9.01 -9.10
N GLY A 476 -14.30 -9.02 -9.92
CA GLY A 476 -14.53 -8.02 -10.94
C GLY A 476 -13.70 -8.23 -12.21
N ILE A 477 -13.12 -9.41 -12.41
CA ILE A 477 -12.30 -9.73 -13.59
C ILE A 477 -13.20 -10.27 -14.69
N LEU A 478 -13.10 -9.64 -15.87
CA LEU A 478 -13.91 -9.95 -17.05
C LEU A 478 -13.27 -11.02 -17.93
N SER A 479 -14.07 -11.99 -18.32
CA SER A 479 -13.79 -12.92 -19.42
C SER A 479 -14.83 -12.73 -20.52
N VAL A 480 -14.40 -12.67 -21.78
CA VAL A 480 -15.28 -12.52 -22.93
C VAL A 480 -15.09 -13.69 -23.89
N SER A 481 -16.18 -14.31 -24.29
CA SER A 481 -16.17 -15.33 -25.34
C SER A 481 -17.11 -14.97 -26.49
N ALA A 482 -16.76 -15.44 -27.68
CA ALA A 482 -17.60 -15.34 -28.87
C ALA A 482 -17.74 -16.71 -29.49
N LYS A 483 -18.96 -17.12 -29.79
CA LYS A 483 -19.31 -18.42 -30.35
C LYS A 483 -20.21 -18.28 -31.59
N ASP A 484 -19.78 -18.85 -32.70
CA ASP A 484 -20.65 -19.05 -33.85
C ASP A 484 -21.63 -20.20 -33.56
N LYS A 485 -22.91 -19.88 -33.43
CA LYS A 485 -23.97 -20.89 -33.14
C LYS A 485 -24.18 -21.88 -34.27
N GLY A 486 -23.82 -21.54 -35.51
CA GLY A 486 -23.96 -22.39 -36.66
C GLY A 486 -22.91 -23.51 -36.71
N THR A 487 -21.65 -23.19 -36.42
CA THR A 487 -20.53 -24.14 -36.45
C THR A 487 -20.14 -24.66 -35.09
N GLY A 488 -20.54 -24.00 -34.03
CA GLY A 488 -20.11 -24.29 -32.67
C GLY A 488 -18.68 -23.83 -32.35
N LYS A 489 -17.98 -23.14 -33.28
CA LYS A 489 -16.66 -22.59 -33.05
C LYS A 489 -16.73 -21.46 -32.03
N GLU A 490 -15.80 -21.47 -31.10
CA GLU A 490 -15.72 -20.51 -30.00
C GLU A 490 -14.29 -20.00 -29.85
N GLN A 491 -14.16 -18.72 -29.59
CA GLN A 491 -12.95 -18.07 -29.14
C GLN A 491 -13.26 -17.28 -27.86
N SER A 492 -12.31 -17.27 -26.96
CA SER A 492 -12.43 -16.50 -25.73
C SER A 492 -11.16 -15.71 -25.45
N ILE A 493 -11.33 -14.58 -24.83
CA ILE A 493 -10.24 -13.82 -24.22
C ILE A 493 -10.61 -13.59 -22.75
N LYS A 494 -9.70 -13.94 -21.87
CA LYS A 494 -9.69 -13.35 -20.55
C LYS A 494 -9.15 -11.95 -20.75
N ILE A 495 -9.87 -10.95 -20.27
CA ILE A 495 -9.33 -9.59 -20.31
C ILE A 495 -8.17 -9.56 -19.33
N GLU A 496 -7.05 -10.04 -19.80
CA GLU A 496 -5.79 -9.79 -19.15
C GLU A 496 -5.50 -8.32 -19.39
N ALA A 497 -5.31 -7.59 -18.30
CA ALA A 497 -4.84 -6.23 -18.39
C ALA A 497 -3.73 -6.21 -19.44
N SER A 498 -3.68 -5.17 -20.25
CA SER A 498 -2.54 -4.91 -21.11
C SER A 498 -1.29 -4.62 -20.26
N SER A 499 -1.13 -5.37 -19.16
CA SER A 499 0.01 -5.30 -18.25
C SER A 499 1.30 -5.67 -18.95
N GLY A 500 1.19 -6.38 -20.09
CA GLY A 500 2.33 -6.82 -20.86
C GLY A 500 3.10 -7.98 -20.24
N LEU A 501 2.60 -8.52 -19.14
CA LEU A 501 3.21 -9.66 -18.46
C LEU A 501 2.57 -10.95 -18.97
N SER A 502 3.40 -11.87 -19.44
CA SER A 502 3.00 -13.27 -19.69
C SER A 502 3.10 -14.08 -18.39
N ASP A 503 2.44 -15.24 -18.34
CA ASP A 503 2.59 -16.19 -17.22
C ASP A 503 4.07 -16.53 -16.98
N ALA A 504 4.87 -16.62 -18.05
CA ALA A 504 6.31 -16.86 -17.96
C ALA A 504 7.05 -15.64 -17.34
N ASP A 505 6.61 -14.42 -17.60
CA ASP A 505 7.16 -13.22 -16.98
C ASP A 505 6.81 -13.16 -15.49
N ILE A 506 5.56 -13.48 -15.13
CA ILE A 506 5.11 -13.55 -13.74
C ILE A 506 5.91 -14.61 -12.98
N GLU A 507 6.11 -15.81 -13.53
CA GLU A 507 6.91 -16.86 -12.90
C GLU A 507 8.39 -16.47 -12.77
N ARG A 508 8.96 -15.81 -13.78
CA ARG A 508 10.32 -15.26 -13.68
C ARG A 508 10.42 -14.23 -12.56
N MET A 509 9.48 -13.28 -12.48
CA MET A 509 9.44 -12.24 -11.45
C MET A 509 9.24 -12.81 -10.05
N LYS A 510 8.41 -13.84 -9.89
CA LYS A 510 8.28 -14.59 -8.62
C LYS A 510 9.61 -15.18 -8.18
N LYS A 511 10.33 -15.81 -9.11
CA LYS A 511 11.63 -16.42 -8.82
C LYS A 511 12.68 -15.38 -8.46
N GLU A 512 12.76 -14.27 -9.21
CA GLU A 512 13.66 -13.15 -8.92
C GLU A 512 13.33 -12.51 -7.56
N ALA A 513 12.05 -12.40 -7.22
CA ALA A 513 11.60 -11.89 -5.93
C ALA A 513 12.02 -12.81 -4.77
N GLN A 514 11.93 -14.14 -4.94
CA GLN A 514 12.39 -15.11 -3.94
C GLN A 514 13.92 -15.10 -3.78
N GLU A 515 14.67 -14.99 -4.88
CA GLU A 515 16.14 -14.90 -4.84
C GLU A 515 16.61 -13.61 -4.16
N ASN A 516 15.91 -12.50 -4.35
CA ASN A 516 16.22 -11.25 -3.67
C ASN A 516 15.85 -11.30 -2.19
N ALA A 517 14.73 -11.92 -1.81
CA ALA A 517 14.34 -12.10 -0.40
C ALA A 517 15.42 -12.86 0.40
N ALA A 518 16.06 -13.86 -0.20
CA ALA A 518 17.16 -14.60 0.43
C ALA A 518 18.40 -13.70 0.61
N LYS A 519 18.75 -12.89 -0.38
CA LYS A 519 19.87 -11.92 -0.29
C LYS A 519 19.59 -10.81 0.72
N ASP A 520 18.36 -10.33 0.76
CA ASP A 520 17.94 -9.28 1.69
C ASP A 520 17.97 -9.80 3.14
N GLU A 521 17.59 -11.06 3.38
CA GLU A 521 17.69 -11.70 4.70
C GLU A 521 19.16 -11.89 5.12
N GLU A 522 20.04 -12.30 4.21
CA GLU A 522 21.48 -12.40 4.45
C GLU A 522 22.10 -11.03 4.75
N ALA A 523 21.72 -10.00 3.97
CA ALA A 523 22.15 -8.63 4.20
C ALA A 523 21.67 -8.08 5.55
N LYS A 524 20.42 -8.37 5.93
CA LYS A 524 19.85 -8.00 7.24
C LYS A 524 20.59 -8.65 8.39
N GLN A 525 20.85 -9.95 8.32
CA GLN A 525 21.64 -10.67 9.34
C GLN A 525 23.05 -10.10 9.47
N LYS A 526 23.66 -9.70 8.35
CA LYS A 526 24.96 -9.02 8.36
C LYS A 526 24.88 -7.68 9.12
N ILE A 527 23.87 -6.86 8.83
CA ILE A 527 23.67 -5.56 9.48
C ILE A 527 23.41 -5.73 10.99
N GLU A 528 22.56 -6.69 11.37
CA GLU A 528 22.26 -6.97 12.77
C GLU A 528 23.52 -7.37 13.55
N LYS A 529 24.39 -8.18 12.97
CA LYS A 529 25.66 -8.59 13.59
C LYS A 529 26.64 -7.42 13.69
N VAL A 530 26.75 -6.59 12.67
CA VAL A 530 27.58 -5.38 12.71
C VAL A 530 27.08 -4.43 13.80
N ASN A 531 25.78 -4.21 13.91
CA ASN A 531 25.17 -3.35 14.95
C ASN A 531 25.38 -3.94 16.36
N ALA A 532 25.27 -5.26 16.52
CA ALA A 532 25.53 -5.92 17.79
C ALA A 532 27.01 -5.78 18.21
N ALA A 533 27.94 -5.85 17.26
CA ALA A 533 29.37 -5.62 17.52
C ALA A 533 29.63 -4.17 17.95
N ASP A 534 28.98 -3.18 17.29
CA ASP A 534 29.12 -1.76 17.66
C ASP A 534 28.60 -1.49 19.08
N ALA A 535 27.44 -2.04 19.42
CA ALA A 535 26.89 -1.95 20.77
C ALA A 535 27.79 -2.58 21.82
N LEU A 536 28.38 -3.74 21.53
CA LEU A 536 29.29 -4.44 22.43
C LEU A 536 30.63 -3.68 22.59
N ILE A 537 31.15 -3.10 21.52
CA ILE A 537 32.35 -2.22 21.57
C ILE A 537 32.08 -1.06 22.50
N PHE A 538 30.98 -0.32 22.28
CA PHE A 538 30.62 0.84 23.09
C PHE A 538 30.45 0.48 24.57
N GLN A 539 29.72 -0.60 24.86
CA GLN A 539 29.50 -1.08 26.23
C GLN A 539 30.82 -1.47 26.90
N THR A 540 31.68 -2.18 26.18
CA THR A 540 33.00 -2.62 26.71
C THR A 540 33.93 -1.45 27.01
N GLU A 541 34.01 -0.46 26.11
CA GLU A 541 34.80 0.76 26.33
C GLU A 541 34.31 1.53 27.55
N LYS A 542 32.99 1.68 27.69
CA LYS A 542 32.38 2.32 28.86
C LYS A 542 32.72 1.58 30.14
N GLN A 543 32.60 0.24 30.17
CA GLN A 543 32.92 -0.58 31.33
C GLN A 543 34.41 -0.55 31.69
N LEU A 544 35.29 -0.57 30.69
CA LEU A 544 36.74 -0.41 30.94
C LEU A 544 37.08 0.98 31.49
N THR A 545 36.34 2.02 31.11
CA THR A 545 36.55 3.36 31.66
C THR A 545 36.03 3.47 33.10
N GLU A 546 34.90 2.86 33.42
CA GLU A 546 34.28 2.94 34.75
C GLU A 546 34.90 1.99 35.77
N TYR A 547 35.32 0.80 35.33
CA TYR A 547 35.78 -0.29 36.21
C TYR A 547 37.21 -0.79 35.93
N GLY A 548 37.88 -0.28 34.90
CA GLY A 548 39.18 -0.79 34.45
C GLY A 548 40.28 -0.79 35.51
N ASP A 549 40.22 0.15 36.49
CA ASP A 549 41.16 0.20 37.62
C ASP A 549 40.89 -0.87 38.70
N LYS A 550 39.67 -1.50 38.65
CA LYS A 550 39.25 -2.57 39.57
C LYS A 550 39.44 -3.96 38.97
N ILE A 551 39.79 -4.05 37.69
CA ILE A 551 40.03 -5.32 37.00
C ILE A 551 41.53 -5.69 37.14
N PRO A 552 41.88 -6.91 37.62
CA PRO A 552 43.26 -7.38 37.65
C PRO A 552 43.90 -7.29 36.27
N ALA A 553 45.18 -6.89 36.21
CA ALA A 553 45.86 -6.62 34.95
C ALA A 553 45.93 -7.84 34.01
N ASP A 554 46.01 -9.06 34.56
CA ASP A 554 46.02 -10.33 33.82
C ASP A 554 44.65 -10.67 33.21
N LYS A 555 43.54 -10.05 33.67
CA LYS A 555 42.20 -10.19 33.12
C LYS A 555 41.83 -9.02 32.21
N LYS A 556 42.36 -7.83 32.48
CA LYS A 556 42.14 -6.63 31.67
C LYS A 556 42.74 -6.77 30.27
N GLN A 557 43.97 -7.29 30.19
CA GLN A 557 44.69 -7.48 28.92
C GLN A 557 43.91 -8.36 27.92
N PRO A 558 43.34 -9.54 28.27
CA PRO A 558 42.53 -10.34 27.35
C PRO A 558 41.25 -9.62 26.86
N ILE A 559 40.66 -8.76 27.69
CA ILE A 559 39.47 -7.96 27.30
C ILE A 559 39.90 -6.90 26.27
N GLU A 560 41.01 -6.19 26.51
CA GLU A 560 41.52 -5.16 25.60
C GLU A 560 41.95 -5.76 24.24
N GLU A 561 42.59 -6.94 24.26
CA GLU A 561 42.96 -7.66 23.03
C GLU A 561 41.71 -8.13 22.25
N ALA A 562 40.75 -8.75 22.92
CA ALA A 562 39.51 -9.18 22.29
C ALA A 562 38.67 -7.99 21.76
N LEU A 563 38.62 -6.87 22.49
CA LEU A 563 38.01 -5.63 22.03
C LEU A 563 38.66 -5.09 20.75
N ALA A 564 39.99 -5.14 20.67
CA ALA A 564 40.71 -4.73 19.47
C ALA A 564 40.37 -5.64 18.27
N GLU A 565 40.24 -6.97 18.50
CA GLU A 565 39.78 -7.90 17.46
C GLU A 565 38.36 -7.58 16.99
N VAL A 566 37.42 -7.33 17.90
CA VAL A 566 36.01 -6.94 17.54
C VAL A 566 36.00 -5.64 16.73
N LYS A 567 36.77 -4.63 17.14
CA LYS A 567 36.86 -3.36 16.38
C LYS A 567 37.45 -3.57 14.97
N SER A 568 38.46 -4.43 14.84
CA SER A 568 39.07 -4.73 13.53
C SER A 568 38.06 -5.47 12.63
N ALA A 569 37.35 -6.46 13.16
CA ALA A 569 36.32 -7.22 12.44
C ALA A 569 35.13 -6.34 12.06
N HIS A 570 34.71 -5.46 12.97
CA HIS A 570 33.66 -4.48 12.72
C HIS A 570 34.03 -3.50 11.61
N ALA A 571 35.25 -2.93 11.65
CA ALA A 571 35.75 -2.03 10.60
C ALA A 571 35.84 -2.70 9.22
N ALA A 572 36.17 -3.99 9.19
CA ALA A 572 36.21 -4.81 7.98
C ALA A 572 34.83 -5.32 7.55
N GLN A 573 33.79 -5.18 8.37
CA GLN A 573 32.44 -5.74 8.17
C GLN A 573 32.46 -7.26 7.89
N ASP A 574 33.42 -7.97 8.45
CA ASP A 574 33.57 -9.43 8.34
C ASP A 574 32.75 -10.13 9.42
N VAL A 575 31.56 -10.64 9.01
CA VAL A 575 30.58 -11.26 9.90
C VAL A 575 31.15 -12.47 10.65
N ALA A 576 31.94 -13.31 9.99
CA ALA A 576 32.52 -14.50 10.63
C ALA A 576 33.58 -14.11 11.67
N ALA A 577 34.39 -13.11 11.37
CA ALA A 577 35.35 -12.55 12.32
C ALA A 577 34.64 -11.82 13.47
N ILE A 578 33.53 -11.12 13.21
CA ILE A 578 32.67 -10.48 14.24
C ILE A 578 32.16 -11.54 15.23
N ASP A 579 31.51 -12.59 14.76
CA ASP A 579 30.96 -13.64 15.61
C ASP A 579 32.05 -14.25 16.53
N THR A 580 33.22 -14.60 15.94
CA THR A 580 34.31 -15.21 16.68
C THR A 580 34.93 -14.26 17.71
N SER A 581 35.12 -12.99 17.35
CA SER A 581 35.72 -12.00 18.24
C SER A 581 34.77 -11.54 19.37
N MET A 582 33.47 -11.45 19.10
CA MET A 582 32.44 -11.16 20.11
C MET A 582 32.37 -12.30 21.16
N GLU A 583 32.44 -13.56 20.74
CA GLU A 583 32.46 -14.71 21.66
C GLU A 583 33.71 -14.68 22.56
N LYS A 584 34.88 -14.36 21.99
CA LYS A 584 36.13 -14.18 22.77
C LYS A 584 36.00 -13.05 23.79
N LEU A 585 35.42 -11.89 23.38
CA LEU A 585 35.25 -10.75 24.26
C LEU A 585 34.28 -11.06 25.41
N ASN A 586 33.16 -11.72 25.12
CA ASN A 586 32.24 -12.18 26.15
C ASN A 586 32.86 -13.18 27.12
N THR A 587 33.70 -14.09 26.61
CA THR A 587 34.43 -15.06 27.47
C THR A 587 35.42 -14.35 28.38
N ALA A 588 36.16 -13.37 27.87
CA ALA A 588 37.10 -12.58 28.65
C ALA A 588 36.40 -11.76 29.75
N TRP A 589 35.26 -11.16 29.42
CA TRP A 589 34.42 -10.44 30.40
C TRP A 589 33.85 -11.36 31.49
N ASN A 590 33.34 -12.54 31.12
CA ASN A 590 32.82 -13.49 32.08
C ASN A 590 33.92 -13.95 33.09
N ALA A 591 35.15 -14.17 32.60
CA ALA A 591 36.27 -14.52 33.47
C ALA A 591 36.69 -13.37 34.39
N ALA A 592 36.65 -12.13 33.95
CA ALA A 592 36.94 -10.95 34.76
C ALA A 592 35.81 -10.66 35.78
N SER A 593 34.56 -10.81 35.40
CA SER A 593 33.39 -10.56 36.28
C SER A 593 33.38 -11.49 37.49
N GLN A 594 33.72 -12.75 37.32
CA GLN A 594 33.79 -13.71 38.41
C GLN A 594 34.82 -13.30 39.50
N GLU A 595 35.96 -12.77 39.10
CA GLU A 595 36.99 -12.30 40.05
C GLU A 595 36.64 -10.95 40.68
N ILE A 596 36.01 -10.05 39.94
CA ILE A 596 35.50 -8.78 40.50
C ILE A 596 34.46 -9.06 41.60
N TYR A 597 33.56 -10.02 41.39
CA TYR A 597 32.61 -10.44 42.41
C TYR A 597 33.28 -11.12 43.61
N ALA A 598 34.32 -11.94 43.38
CA ALA A 598 35.10 -12.55 44.44
C ALA A 598 35.83 -11.49 45.27
N ALA A 599 36.52 -10.53 44.63
CA ALA A 599 37.23 -9.45 45.31
C ALA A 599 36.33 -8.47 46.06
N MET A 600 35.08 -8.24 45.56
CA MET A 600 34.07 -7.44 46.27
C MET A 600 33.53 -8.16 47.52
N ASN A 601 33.44 -9.48 47.48
CA ASN A 601 33.00 -10.28 48.63
C ASN A 601 34.11 -10.44 49.67
N GLU A 602 35.41 -10.55 49.28
CA GLU A 602 36.53 -10.57 50.26
C GLU A 602 36.72 -9.23 50.98
N GLY A 603 36.28 -8.13 50.40
CA GLY A 603 36.30 -6.79 51.02
C GLY A 603 35.18 -6.58 52.10
N GLN A 604 34.23 -7.47 52.21
CA GLN A 604 33.13 -7.43 53.22
C GLN A 604 33.27 -8.39 54.41
N GLU A 605 34.30 -9.21 54.48
CA GLU A 605 34.59 -10.03 55.64
C GLU A 605 35.35 -9.27 56.74
N GLY A 606 34.74 -8.19 57.24
CA GLY A 606 35.20 -7.43 58.41
C GLY A 606 34.03 -6.94 59.24
N GLY A 607 33.12 -7.83 59.73
CA GLY A 607 32.05 -7.39 60.64
C GLY A 607 30.91 -8.37 60.82
N ALA A 608 30.99 -9.12 61.95
CA ALA A 608 29.87 -9.76 62.67
C ALA A 608 29.40 -11.15 62.22
N GLN A 609 29.77 -12.09 63.07
CA GLN A 609 29.23 -13.43 63.23
C GLN A 609 27.70 -13.44 63.52
N ALA A 610 26.96 -14.31 62.85
CA ALA A 610 25.84 -15.03 63.42
C ALA A 610 25.57 -16.34 62.64
N GLN A 611 25.40 -17.40 63.35
CA GLN A 611 25.37 -18.81 62.97
C GLN A 611 24.02 -19.29 62.35
N PRO A 612 23.92 -20.54 61.87
CA PRO A 612 23.15 -20.93 60.70
C PRO A 612 21.81 -21.60 61.02
N GLY A 613 20.90 -21.54 60.11
CA GLY A 613 19.69 -22.34 60.07
C GLY A 613 19.38 -22.78 58.63
N ALA A 614 19.44 -24.11 58.47
CA ALA A 614 19.08 -24.76 57.20
C ALA A 614 17.60 -24.63 56.91
N ASP A 615 17.22 -24.33 55.68
CA ASP A 615 16.14 -25.10 55.05
C ASP A 615 16.23 -25.02 53.53
N GLN A 616 15.90 -26.15 52.89
CA GLN A 616 15.84 -26.34 51.43
C GLN A 616 14.51 -25.80 50.88
N GLY A 617 14.56 -25.07 49.79
CA GLY A 617 13.34 -24.64 49.09
C GLY A 617 13.65 -24.10 47.67
N GLN A 618 13.19 -24.84 46.73
CA GLN A 618 13.15 -24.68 45.27
C GLN A 618 13.11 -23.25 44.71
N ALA A 619 13.86 -23.05 43.64
CA ALA A 619 13.81 -21.89 42.74
C ALA A 619 12.43 -21.70 42.12
N LYS A 620 11.89 -20.51 42.25
CA LYS A 620 10.87 -19.94 41.36
C LYS A 620 11.40 -18.64 40.82
N ASN A 621 11.33 -18.58 39.51
CA ASN A 621 11.53 -17.41 38.67
C ASN A 621 10.36 -16.46 38.92
N ASP A 622 10.61 -15.22 39.33
CA ASP A 622 9.60 -14.14 39.25
C ASP A 622 10.28 -12.79 39.50
N GLY A 623 9.92 -11.81 38.67
CA GLY A 623 10.02 -10.43 39.09
C GLY A 623 10.39 -9.42 38.04
N VAL A 624 9.47 -9.12 37.15
CA VAL A 624 9.41 -7.78 36.56
C VAL A 624 8.51 -6.95 37.49
N GLU A 625 9.06 -5.90 38.07
CA GLU A 625 8.28 -4.93 38.86
C GLU A 625 7.53 -3.99 37.90
N ASP A 626 6.20 -4.02 38.03
CA ASP A 626 5.29 -3.03 37.44
C ASP A 626 5.46 -1.68 38.17
N VAL A 627 5.62 -0.63 37.39
CA VAL A 627 5.55 0.77 37.89
C VAL A 627 4.16 1.29 37.57
N ASP A 628 3.35 1.46 38.61
CA ASP A 628 2.04 2.11 38.57
C ASP A 628 2.17 3.58 38.15
N PHE A 629 1.43 3.97 37.12
CA PHE A 629 1.18 5.38 36.79
C PHE A 629 -0.23 5.76 37.28
N GLU A 630 -0.29 6.66 38.24
CA GLU A 630 -1.52 7.34 38.66
C GLU A 630 -2.03 8.28 37.54
N GLU A 631 -3.31 8.13 37.21
CA GLU A 631 -4.07 9.10 36.41
C GLU A 631 -4.25 10.41 37.17
N VAL A 632 -3.85 11.52 36.58
CA VAL A 632 -4.27 12.87 37.00
C VAL A 632 -5.42 13.32 36.09
N LYS A 633 -6.53 13.68 36.71
CA LYS A 633 -7.80 14.14 36.13
C LYS A 633 -7.65 15.36 35.23
#